data_167545ababae422e382ccef38921a0f3
#
_entry.id   167545ababae422e382ccef38921a0f3
#
_cell.length_a   1.000
_cell.length_b   1.000
_cell.length_c   1.000
_cell.angle_alpha   90.00
_cell.angle_beta   90.00
_cell.angle_gamma   90.00
#
_symmetry.space_group_name_H-M   'P 1'
#
loop_
_entity.id
_entity.type
_entity.pdbx_description
1 polymer ?
#
loop_
_entity_poly.entity_id
_entity_poly.type
_entity_poly.pdbx_seq_one_letter_code
_entity_poly.pdbx_strand_id
1 'polypeptide(L)'
;MNKQSLRILVVTLFVIVGTSLPAFGQAKQRLLDKDTFMDMESVGTPAISPDGKRVVFSRTWVDKMKDQYRSNLWIADIDGSRIRELTNGSWRDSSPVWSPDGKRIAFLSDRDGTNQIHVMWADTGELAQLTRVEDAPGNLRWSPDGKQIAFTMKIEDNTPILAVRLPERPKGAQWATPAKIIDRLSWRSDGVGEVSAGFTQVFVIDSMVGGTPRQITNGKYNHGSPSWSADSKTIYISGIRKPDAEYLRGDSEIYAINLATLDIKPLTDRNGPDNNPIVSPDGKWITYIGYDQKHYTNHISSIYLMDTNGGSKKLWAGELYSTPQEIQWASDSKGIYFAVEEKGSVTLYSLSLDGKMKALTQGVQFLNGFSVAENGQAVAVRSSFKEPGTLVAFKVNDGTNMKKIVDVNEGLLSNVKMGDAEEIWYSSKDGLKVQGWIIKPANFDPGKKYPMVLWIHGGPWSMYSVAFNWAFQNFSAMGYVVLFSNPRGSTGYGQEFVNGIQYSYPGKDFDDLMAGVDTAIAKGYVDEKNLFVCGGSGGGLLTAWTVGHTDRFAAAVAMRPVIDWHSFVAITDGPNWYDQFTKYPWEDAEQFAVRSPLNYVANVKTPTMLMTGEADLRTPIGQTEEFYRALKLLHKETLMVRMPDEFHGWRRPSHQLLQQLYLMAWFDKHKTTNNGMAGQ
;
A
#
# COMPACT_ATOMS: atom_id res chain seq x y z
N MET A 1 44.20 88.61 36.87
CA MET A 1 44.48 88.08 35.52
C MET A 1 45.23 86.74 35.70
N ASN A 2 44.71 85.68 35.40
CA ASN A 2 45.15 84.35 34.96
C ASN A 2 44.12 83.28 35.37
N LYS A 3 43.47 82.74 34.38
CA LYS A 3 42.56 81.60 34.47
C LYS A 3 43.39 80.34 34.51
N GLN A 4 43.28 79.53 35.57
CA GLN A 4 43.74 78.12 35.56
C GLN A 4 42.55 77.24 35.41
N SER A 5 42.60 76.43 34.33
CA SER A 5 41.58 75.44 33.98
C SER A 5 41.82 74.13 34.76
N LEU A 6 40.83 73.76 35.55
CA LEU A 6 40.79 72.47 36.28
C LEU A 6 40.27 71.37 35.32
N ARG A 7 41.12 70.41 35.01
CA ARG A 7 40.72 69.20 34.22
C ARG A 7 40.25 68.16 35.24
N ILE A 8 38.95 67.85 35.19
CA ILE A 8 38.37 66.74 35.95
C ILE A 8 38.55 65.47 35.09
N LEU A 9 39.26 64.45 35.60
CA LEU A 9 39.44 63.14 35.05
C LEU A 9 38.26 62.25 35.49
N VAL A 10 37.32 61.96 34.58
CA VAL A 10 36.22 60.98 34.83
C VAL A 10 36.75 59.61 34.51
N VAL A 11 36.98 58.79 35.53
CA VAL A 11 37.30 57.37 35.37
C VAL A 11 35.97 56.63 35.29
N THR A 12 35.61 56.17 34.07
CA THR A 12 34.42 55.34 33.86
C THR A 12 34.77 53.89 34.16
N LEU A 13 34.28 53.34 35.25
CA LEU A 13 34.42 51.93 35.64
C LEU A 13 33.41 51.11 34.81
N PHE A 14 33.87 50.36 33.81
CA PHE A 14 33.07 49.37 33.12
C PHE A 14 32.91 48.14 34.03
N VAL A 15 31.76 47.96 34.64
CA VAL A 15 31.36 46.69 35.29
C VAL A 15 30.85 45.77 34.19
N ILE A 16 31.66 44.78 33.76
CA ILE A 16 31.24 43.68 32.89
C ILE A 16 30.38 42.76 33.75
N VAL A 17 29.06 42.93 33.69
CA VAL A 17 28.11 41.93 34.18
C VAL A 17 28.11 40.79 33.17
N GLY A 18 28.87 39.76 33.47
CA GLY A 18 28.80 38.48 32.72
C GLY A 18 27.44 37.85 32.93
N THR A 19 26.49 38.10 32.01
CA THR A 19 25.28 37.31 31.90
C THR A 19 25.66 35.96 31.38
N SER A 20 25.84 34.95 32.24
CA SER A 20 25.84 33.55 31.87
C SER A 20 24.47 33.26 31.27
N LEU A 21 24.37 33.23 29.92
CA LEU A 21 23.26 32.62 29.24
C LEU A 21 23.13 31.17 29.76
N PRO A 22 21.96 30.76 30.25
CA PRO A 22 21.77 29.37 30.59
C PRO A 22 22.07 28.58 29.32
N ALA A 23 23.01 27.64 29.38
CA ALA A 23 23.18 26.64 28.36
C ALA A 23 21.80 25.99 28.21
N PHE A 24 21.15 26.17 27.04
CA PHE A 24 19.97 25.40 26.70
C PHE A 24 20.41 23.95 26.71
N GLY A 25 20.15 23.26 27.81
CA GLY A 25 20.37 21.82 27.90
C GLY A 25 19.67 21.21 26.73
N GLN A 26 20.38 20.42 25.93
CA GLN A 26 19.77 19.62 24.86
C GLN A 26 18.57 18.91 25.48
N ALA A 27 17.37 19.22 24.98
CA ALA A 27 16.15 18.57 25.43
C ALA A 27 16.36 17.07 25.27
N LYS A 28 16.15 16.31 26.36
CA LYS A 28 16.33 14.85 26.35
C LYS A 28 15.45 14.28 25.25
N GLN A 29 16.06 13.56 24.28
CA GLN A 29 15.32 12.92 23.20
C GLN A 29 14.24 12.01 23.80
N ARG A 30 13.02 12.12 23.31
CA ARG A 30 11.92 11.22 23.67
C ARG A 30 11.94 9.97 22.79
N LEU A 31 11.31 8.91 23.25
CA LEU A 31 11.07 7.70 22.48
C LEU A 31 9.73 7.81 21.74
N LEU A 32 9.59 7.06 20.66
CA LEU A 32 8.33 6.92 19.95
C LEU A 32 7.31 6.24 20.86
N ASP A 33 6.13 6.80 21.00
CA ASP A 33 5.07 6.33 21.89
C ASP A 33 3.70 6.23 21.17
N LYS A 34 2.71 5.69 21.88
CA LYS A 34 1.34 5.53 21.37
C LYS A 34 0.66 6.84 21.02
N ASP A 35 0.98 7.93 21.72
CA ASP A 35 0.36 9.24 21.49
C ASP A 35 0.87 9.85 20.17
N THR A 36 2.13 9.59 19.82
CA THR A 36 2.73 9.97 18.53
C THR A 36 1.98 9.36 17.34
N PHE A 37 1.45 8.14 17.47
CA PHE A 37 0.71 7.48 16.38
C PHE A 37 -0.48 8.30 15.89
N MET A 38 -1.28 8.84 16.82
CA MET A 38 -2.50 9.58 16.51
C MET A 38 -2.23 11.01 16.00
N ASP A 39 -1.01 11.48 16.11
CA ASP A 39 -0.57 12.80 15.66
C ASP A 39 0.24 12.76 14.36
N MET A 40 0.63 11.56 13.92
CA MET A 40 1.35 11.41 12.64
C MET A 40 0.43 11.70 11.47
N GLU A 41 1.00 12.38 10.50
CA GLU A 41 0.37 12.68 9.23
C GLU A 41 1.11 12.01 8.08
N SER A 42 0.47 11.94 6.93
CA SER A 42 1.10 11.42 5.72
C SER A 42 0.89 12.32 4.51
N VAL A 43 1.85 12.29 3.61
CA VAL A 43 1.79 12.93 2.30
C VAL A 43 1.60 11.84 1.25
N GLY A 44 0.71 12.07 0.29
CA GLY A 44 0.44 11.09 -0.77
C GLY A 44 0.04 11.71 -2.10
N THR A 45 -0.03 10.87 -3.11
CA THR A 45 -0.50 11.21 -4.47
C THR A 45 0.02 12.53 -5.04
N PRO A 46 1.35 12.77 -5.06
CA PRO A 46 1.89 14.01 -5.58
C PRO A 46 1.70 14.09 -7.10
N ALA A 47 1.19 15.23 -7.58
CA ALA A 47 1.02 15.54 -8.99
C ALA A 47 1.73 16.84 -9.30
N ILE A 48 2.78 16.76 -10.11
CA ILE A 48 3.53 17.96 -10.56
C ILE A 48 2.75 18.68 -11.67
N SER A 49 2.78 20.01 -11.66
CA SER A 49 2.18 20.80 -12.75
C SER A 49 2.94 20.57 -14.07
N PRO A 50 2.28 20.68 -15.25
CA PRO A 50 2.94 20.45 -16.54
C PRO A 50 4.20 21.30 -16.76
N ASP A 51 4.22 22.54 -16.26
CA ASP A 51 5.38 23.45 -16.34
C ASP A 51 6.50 23.11 -15.32
N GLY A 52 6.26 22.15 -14.43
CA GLY A 52 7.22 21.70 -13.42
C GLY A 52 7.50 22.66 -12.28
N LYS A 53 6.63 23.65 -12.05
CA LYS A 53 6.87 24.70 -11.02
C LYS A 53 6.15 24.45 -9.71
N ARG A 54 5.03 23.72 -9.75
CA ARG A 54 4.18 23.46 -8.58
C ARG A 54 3.89 21.97 -8.43
N VAL A 55 3.63 21.53 -7.22
CA VAL A 55 3.16 20.19 -6.91
C VAL A 55 1.90 20.27 -6.06
N VAL A 56 0.87 19.50 -6.45
CA VAL A 56 -0.31 19.25 -5.61
C VAL A 56 -0.14 17.89 -4.99
N PHE A 57 -0.50 17.76 -3.72
CA PHE A 57 -0.42 16.50 -2.97
C PHE A 57 -1.54 16.41 -1.95
N SER A 58 -1.88 15.20 -1.54
CA SER A 58 -2.80 14.98 -0.41
C SER A 58 -2.02 14.98 0.91
N ARG A 59 -2.57 15.61 1.94
CA ARG A 59 -2.11 15.53 3.33
C ARG A 59 -3.20 14.85 4.12
N THR A 60 -2.86 13.74 4.77
CA THR A 60 -3.80 12.89 5.53
C THR A 60 -3.47 12.95 7.01
N TRP A 61 -4.50 13.10 7.85
CA TRP A 61 -4.41 13.13 9.31
C TRP A 61 -5.50 12.30 9.95
N VAL A 62 -5.37 12.06 11.25
CA VAL A 62 -6.39 11.39 12.07
C VAL A 62 -7.38 12.40 12.65
N ASP A 63 -8.65 12.29 12.28
CA ASP A 63 -9.75 12.95 13.00
C ASP A 63 -10.03 12.15 14.28
N LYS A 64 -9.41 12.57 15.39
CA LYS A 64 -9.52 11.89 16.70
C LYS A 64 -10.95 11.87 17.25
N MET A 65 -11.80 12.82 16.84
CA MET A 65 -13.20 12.89 17.29
C MET A 65 -14.09 11.87 16.61
N LYS A 66 -13.76 11.51 15.37
CA LYS A 66 -14.53 10.56 14.55
C LYS A 66 -13.82 9.22 14.38
N ASP A 67 -12.59 9.09 14.88
CA ASP A 67 -11.74 7.93 14.72
C ASP A 67 -11.58 7.50 13.24
N GLN A 68 -11.23 8.47 12.39
CA GLN A 68 -11.15 8.29 10.95
C GLN A 68 -9.98 9.06 10.36
N TYR A 69 -9.42 8.54 9.25
CA TYR A 69 -8.49 9.31 8.43
C TYR A 69 -9.27 10.32 7.55
N ARG A 70 -8.72 11.53 7.45
CA ARG A 70 -9.19 12.61 6.58
C ARG A 70 -8.03 13.11 5.74
N SER A 71 -8.35 13.63 4.55
CA SER A 71 -7.32 14.21 3.68
C SER A 71 -7.82 15.44 2.94
N ASN A 72 -6.96 16.44 2.83
CA ASN A 72 -7.17 17.61 1.98
C ASN A 72 -6.02 17.75 0.99
N LEU A 73 -6.27 18.48 -0.08
CA LEU A 73 -5.25 18.81 -1.08
C LEU A 73 -4.46 20.04 -0.64
N TRP A 74 -3.16 19.96 -0.86
CA TRP A 74 -2.18 21.02 -0.62
C TRP A 74 -1.40 21.29 -1.89
N ILE A 75 -0.86 22.49 -2.01
CA ILE A 75 0.01 22.88 -3.11
C ILE A 75 1.28 23.52 -2.57
N ALA A 76 2.40 23.25 -3.23
CA ALA A 76 3.67 23.88 -2.95
C ALA A 76 4.38 24.26 -4.26
N ASP A 77 5.22 25.29 -4.20
CA ASP A 77 6.20 25.52 -5.24
C ASP A 77 7.30 24.43 -5.15
N ILE A 78 7.90 24.10 -6.28
CA ILE A 78 8.86 22.99 -6.36
C ILE A 78 10.16 23.26 -5.56
N ASP A 79 10.42 24.49 -5.19
CA ASP A 79 11.55 24.88 -4.34
C ASP A 79 11.24 24.74 -2.83
N GLY A 80 10.00 24.36 -2.48
CA GLY A 80 9.53 24.24 -1.09
C GLY A 80 9.00 25.55 -0.51
N SER A 81 8.88 26.60 -1.30
CA SER A 81 8.23 27.83 -0.89
C SER A 81 6.71 27.80 -1.11
N ARG A 82 5.99 28.77 -0.57
CA ARG A 82 4.54 28.97 -0.76
C ARG A 82 3.70 27.69 -0.58
N ILE A 83 3.97 26.92 0.47
CA ILE A 83 3.15 25.77 0.84
C ILE A 83 1.83 26.27 1.38
N ARG A 84 0.70 25.84 0.79
CA ARG A 84 -0.64 26.21 1.25
C ARG A 84 -1.66 25.12 1.04
N GLU A 85 -2.69 25.15 1.84
CA GLU A 85 -3.87 24.32 1.67
C GLU A 85 -4.68 24.76 0.45
N LEU A 86 -5.15 23.81 -0.37
CA LEU A 86 -6.04 24.03 -1.50
C LEU A 86 -7.49 23.77 -1.13
N THR A 87 -7.72 22.70 -0.36
CA THR A 87 -9.06 22.33 0.10
C THR A 87 -9.03 22.17 1.61
N ASN A 88 -10.16 22.48 2.27
CA ASN A 88 -10.28 22.44 3.73
C ASN A 88 -11.62 21.82 4.13
N GLY A 89 -11.59 20.83 5.03
CA GLY A 89 -12.80 20.23 5.60
C GLY A 89 -12.60 18.81 6.13
N SER A 90 -13.64 18.30 6.80
CA SER A 90 -13.63 16.96 7.42
C SER A 90 -14.13 15.89 6.43
N TRP A 91 -13.53 15.80 5.28
CA TRP A 91 -13.78 14.82 4.22
C TRP A 91 -12.48 14.27 3.67
N ARG A 92 -12.55 13.52 2.57
CA ARG A 92 -11.39 12.96 1.86
C ARG A 92 -11.32 13.53 0.47
N ASP A 93 -10.29 14.33 0.21
CA ASP A 93 -9.90 14.74 -1.12
C ASP A 93 -8.70 13.90 -1.57
N SER A 94 -8.75 13.35 -2.78
CA SER A 94 -7.75 12.41 -3.28
C SER A 94 -7.59 12.45 -4.79
N SER A 95 -6.54 11.78 -5.29
CA SER A 95 -6.29 11.57 -6.72
C SER A 95 -6.28 12.86 -7.55
N PRO A 96 -5.51 13.89 -7.16
CA PRO A 96 -5.41 15.12 -7.94
C PRO A 96 -4.73 14.87 -9.28
N VAL A 97 -5.29 15.46 -10.35
CA VAL A 97 -4.75 15.39 -11.72
C VAL A 97 -4.79 16.80 -12.35
N TRP A 98 -3.66 17.31 -12.79
CA TRP A 98 -3.59 18.57 -13.49
C TRP A 98 -4.22 18.52 -14.88
N SER A 99 -4.90 19.58 -15.28
CA SER A 99 -5.26 19.78 -16.69
C SER A 99 -3.99 20.00 -17.53
N PRO A 100 -4.00 19.65 -18.82
CA PRO A 100 -2.83 19.82 -19.70
C PRO A 100 -2.29 21.25 -19.77
N ASP A 101 -3.15 22.25 -19.60
CA ASP A 101 -2.76 23.67 -19.59
C ASP A 101 -2.23 24.16 -18.22
N GLY A 102 -2.21 23.28 -17.20
CA GLY A 102 -1.74 23.61 -15.86
C GLY A 102 -2.59 24.60 -15.07
N LYS A 103 -3.82 24.90 -15.54
CA LYS A 103 -4.70 25.89 -14.89
C LYS A 103 -5.69 25.29 -13.92
N ARG A 104 -6.05 24.02 -14.10
CA ARG A 104 -7.07 23.34 -13.31
C ARG A 104 -6.55 22.03 -12.73
N ILE A 105 -7.18 21.59 -11.65
CA ILE A 105 -6.90 20.33 -10.97
C ILE A 105 -8.23 19.60 -10.82
N ALA A 106 -8.36 18.41 -11.42
CA ALA A 106 -9.45 17.49 -11.14
C ALA A 106 -9.08 16.58 -9.98
N PHE A 107 -10.03 16.25 -9.12
CA PHE A 107 -9.81 15.38 -7.99
C PHE A 107 -11.11 14.71 -7.53
N LEU A 108 -11.00 13.69 -6.69
CA LEU A 108 -12.11 13.00 -6.05
C LEU A 108 -12.33 13.54 -4.65
N SER A 109 -13.60 13.73 -4.27
CA SER A 109 -14.00 14.18 -2.93
C SER A 109 -15.29 13.52 -2.47
N ASP A 110 -15.34 13.10 -1.19
CA ASP A 110 -16.54 12.55 -0.54
C ASP A 110 -17.35 13.63 0.24
N ARG A 111 -17.08 14.92 0.00
CA ARG A 111 -17.70 16.06 0.71
C ARG A 111 -19.22 16.11 0.61
N ASP A 112 -19.79 15.56 -0.45
CA ASP A 112 -21.22 15.54 -0.71
C ASP A 112 -21.86 14.17 -0.38
N GLY A 113 -21.17 13.34 0.44
CA GLY A 113 -21.62 12.05 0.93
C GLY A 113 -21.08 10.86 0.15
N THR A 114 -20.96 10.95 -1.18
CA THR A 114 -20.30 9.97 -2.05
C THR A 114 -19.19 10.62 -2.83
N ASN A 115 -18.20 9.83 -3.26
CA ASN A 115 -17.12 10.36 -4.09
C ASN A 115 -17.67 10.96 -5.38
N GLN A 116 -17.28 12.22 -5.66
CA GLN A 116 -17.64 12.96 -6.87
C GLN A 116 -16.37 13.55 -7.49
N ILE A 117 -16.42 13.84 -8.79
CA ILE A 117 -15.36 14.57 -9.48
C ILE A 117 -15.56 16.06 -9.24
N HIS A 118 -14.53 16.70 -8.72
CA HIS A 118 -14.45 18.14 -8.57
C HIS A 118 -13.32 18.68 -9.43
N VAL A 119 -13.46 19.91 -9.89
CA VAL A 119 -12.41 20.68 -10.59
C VAL A 119 -12.18 21.98 -9.85
N MET A 120 -10.93 22.29 -9.61
CA MET A 120 -10.48 23.53 -8.98
C MET A 120 -9.59 24.31 -9.95
N TRP A 121 -9.78 25.64 -10.02
CA TRP A 121 -8.86 26.56 -10.66
C TRP A 121 -7.67 26.83 -9.74
N ALA A 122 -6.48 26.45 -10.19
CA ALA A 122 -5.28 26.41 -9.34
C ALA A 122 -4.84 27.80 -8.82
N ASP A 123 -5.15 28.86 -9.56
CA ASP A 123 -4.74 30.23 -9.22
C ASP A 123 -5.76 30.93 -8.33
N THR A 124 -7.07 30.77 -8.59
CA THR A 124 -8.15 31.43 -7.84
C THR A 124 -8.64 30.60 -6.67
N GLY A 125 -8.50 29.27 -6.72
CA GLY A 125 -9.09 28.35 -5.76
C GLY A 125 -10.59 28.11 -5.94
N GLU A 126 -11.19 28.67 -7.01
CA GLU A 126 -12.58 28.38 -7.35
C GLU A 126 -12.79 26.91 -7.57
N LEU A 127 -13.92 26.39 -7.07
CA LEU A 127 -14.23 24.97 -7.06
C LEU A 127 -15.58 24.71 -7.76
N ALA A 128 -15.60 23.72 -8.65
CA ALA A 128 -16.82 23.22 -9.26
C ALA A 128 -16.94 21.70 -9.08
N GLN A 129 -18.14 21.24 -8.69
CA GLN A 129 -18.50 19.84 -8.73
C GLN A 129 -18.94 19.49 -10.14
N LEU A 130 -18.25 18.54 -10.80
CA LEU A 130 -18.59 18.13 -12.17
C LEU A 130 -19.63 17.01 -12.22
N THR A 131 -19.58 16.06 -11.26
CA THR A 131 -20.47 14.89 -11.29
C THR A 131 -21.47 14.92 -10.14
N ARG A 132 -22.65 14.31 -10.37
CA ARG A 132 -23.66 13.97 -9.37
C ARG A 132 -24.16 12.57 -9.71
N VAL A 133 -23.34 11.57 -9.40
CA VAL A 133 -23.54 10.16 -9.76
C VAL A 133 -23.73 9.35 -8.49
N GLU A 134 -24.42 8.21 -8.61
CA GLU A 134 -24.75 7.32 -7.49
C GLU A 134 -23.53 6.50 -7.07
N ASP A 135 -22.82 5.93 -8.03
CA ASP A 135 -21.63 5.15 -7.82
C ASP A 135 -20.36 6.02 -7.91
N ALA A 136 -19.35 5.68 -7.13
CA ALA A 136 -18.10 6.45 -7.06
C ALA A 136 -17.32 6.40 -8.38
N PRO A 137 -16.99 7.55 -9.00
CA PRO A 137 -16.08 7.61 -10.13
C PRO A 137 -14.62 7.32 -9.70
N GLY A 138 -13.82 6.80 -10.64
CA GLY A 138 -12.39 6.53 -10.45
C GLY A 138 -11.59 6.69 -11.74
N ASN A 139 -10.27 6.52 -11.66
CA ASN A 139 -9.35 6.53 -12.81
C ASN A 139 -9.46 7.78 -13.71
N LEU A 140 -9.45 8.97 -13.10
CA LEU A 140 -9.59 10.24 -13.81
C LEU A 140 -8.46 10.46 -14.82
N ARG A 141 -8.81 10.87 -16.07
CA ARG A 141 -7.86 11.21 -17.12
C ARG A 141 -8.39 12.38 -17.94
N TRP A 142 -7.65 13.50 -17.93
CA TRP A 142 -7.92 14.62 -18.84
C TRP A 142 -7.69 14.24 -20.29
N SER A 143 -8.53 14.71 -21.19
CA SER A 143 -8.21 14.70 -22.62
C SER A 143 -7.03 15.63 -22.90
N PRO A 144 -6.15 15.33 -23.88
CA PRO A 144 -5.03 16.20 -24.23
C PRO A 144 -5.41 17.65 -24.59
N ASP A 145 -6.61 17.86 -25.16
CA ASP A 145 -7.13 19.20 -25.45
C ASP A 145 -7.76 19.91 -24.22
N GLY A 146 -7.79 19.24 -23.06
CA GLY A 146 -8.30 19.77 -21.80
C GLY A 146 -9.82 19.98 -21.73
N LYS A 147 -10.59 19.51 -22.73
CA LYS A 147 -12.05 19.73 -22.78
C LYS A 147 -12.87 18.69 -22.06
N GLN A 148 -12.35 17.48 -21.91
CA GLN A 148 -13.07 16.37 -21.31
C GLN A 148 -12.22 15.66 -20.24
N ILE A 149 -12.91 14.94 -19.35
CA ILE A 149 -12.33 14.01 -18.40
C ILE A 149 -12.94 12.64 -18.65
N ALA A 150 -12.10 11.64 -18.90
CA ALA A 150 -12.50 10.23 -18.89
C ALA A 150 -12.37 9.68 -17.47
N PHE A 151 -13.28 8.78 -17.10
CA PHE A 151 -13.26 8.10 -15.81
C PHE A 151 -13.98 6.75 -15.89
N THR A 152 -13.79 5.92 -14.89
CA THR A 152 -14.53 4.67 -14.73
C THR A 152 -15.58 4.80 -13.63
N MET A 153 -16.70 4.12 -13.80
CA MET A 153 -17.74 4.03 -12.79
C MET A 153 -18.48 2.71 -12.98
N LYS A 154 -18.92 2.09 -11.89
CA LYS A 154 -19.73 0.89 -11.95
C LYS A 154 -21.15 1.25 -12.37
N ILE A 155 -21.75 0.40 -13.17
CA ILE A 155 -23.20 0.42 -13.49
C ILE A 155 -23.79 -0.85 -12.92
N GLU A 156 -24.81 -0.70 -12.07
CA GLU A 156 -25.50 -1.83 -11.49
C GLU A 156 -26.30 -2.60 -12.55
N ASP A 157 -26.29 -3.93 -12.44
CA ASP A 157 -27.16 -4.83 -13.20
C ASP A 157 -28.30 -5.30 -12.27
N ASN A 158 -29.43 -4.63 -12.34
CA ASN A 158 -30.61 -4.91 -11.55
C ASN A 158 -31.53 -5.95 -12.22
N THR A 159 -31.05 -6.71 -13.21
CA THR A 159 -31.82 -7.76 -13.89
C THR A 159 -32.21 -8.85 -12.88
N PRO A 160 -33.53 -9.14 -12.68
CA PRO A 160 -33.91 -10.19 -11.74
C PRO A 160 -33.41 -11.56 -12.20
N ILE A 161 -32.69 -12.27 -11.34
CA ILE A 161 -32.21 -13.64 -11.57
C ILE A 161 -33.38 -14.62 -11.55
N LEU A 162 -34.31 -14.43 -10.60
CA LEU A 162 -35.53 -15.20 -10.44
C LEU A 162 -36.73 -14.28 -10.37
N ALA A 163 -37.75 -14.57 -11.16
CA ALA A 163 -39.04 -13.84 -11.10
C ALA A 163 -39.88 -14.36 -9.94
N VAL A 164 -39.73 -13.77 -8.75
CA VAL A 164 -40.56 -14.10 -7.57
C VAL A 164 -41.46 -12.92 -7.25
N ARG A 165 -42.72 -13.18 -6.98
CA ARG A 165 -43.68 -12.15 -6.60
C ARG A 165 -44.29 -12.49 -5.24
N LEU A 166 -44.03 -11.65 -4.27
CA LEU A 166 -44.71 -11.71 -2.96
C LEU A 166 -46.19 -11.25 -3.08
N PRO A 167 -47.04 -11.68 -2.18
CA PRO A 167 -48.38 -11.08 -2.04
C PRO A 167 -48.26 -9.56 -1.83
N GLU A 168 -49.35 -8.87 -2.13
CA GLU A 168 -49.40 -7.44 -1.89
C GLU A 168 -49.24 -7.14 -0.38
N ARG A 169 -48.32 -6.23 -0.07
CA ARG A 169 -48.03 -5.87 1.32
C ARG A 169 -49.16 -5.06 1.93
N PRO A 170 -49.75 -5.48 3.05
CA PRO A 170 -50.75 -4.70 3.74
C PRO A 170 -50.24 -3.30 4.11
N LYS A 171 -51.10 -2.30 4.04
CA LYS A 171 -50.74 -0.92 4.39
C LYS A 171 -50.25 -0.85 5.85
N GLY A 172 -49.02 -0.34 6.04
CA GLY A 172 -48.39 -0.21 7.36
C GLY A 172 -47.70 -1.46 7.86
N ALA A 173 -47.73 -2.59 7.15
CA ALA A 173 -47.00 -3.79 7.55
C ALA A 173 -45.49 -3.58 7.43
N GLN A 174 -44.73 -4.05 8.44
CA GLN A 174 -43.27 -4.06 8.46
C GLN A 174 -42.79 -5.47 8.14
N TRP A 175 -42.53 -5.73 6.87
CA TRP A 175 -41.96 -7.01 6.46
C TRP A 175 -40.46 -6.96 6.57
N ALA A 176 -39.82 -8.14 6.82
CA ALA A 176 -38.38 -8.30 6.80
C ALA A 176 -37.80 -7.93 5.43
N THR A 177 -36.53 -7.56 5.42
CA THR A 177 -35.78 -7.34 4.19
C THR A 177 -35.83 -8.59 3.30
N PRO A 178 -36.12 -8.46 1.99
CA PRO A 178 -36.15 -9.60 1.08
C PRO A 178 -34.84 -10.38 1.08
N ALA A 179 -34.92 -11.67 0.73
CA ALA A 179 -33.73 -12.49 0.52
C ALA A 179 -32.90 -11.94 -0.64
N LYS A 180 -31.59 -12.01 -0.49
CA LYS A 180 -30.63 -11.68 -1.55
C LYS A 180 -30.36 -12.93 -2.37
N ILE A 181 -30.31 -12.79 -3.69
CA ILE A 181 -30.04 -13.88 -4.64
C ILE A 181 -28.67 -13.62 -5.25
N ILE A 182 -27.80 -14.61 -5.18
CA ILE A 182 -26.41 -14.54 -5.66
C ILE A 182 -26.20 -15.68 -6.66
N ASP A 183 -25.71 -15.34 -7.85
CA ASP A 183 -25.45 -16.27 -8.96
C ASP A 183 -24.07 -16.13 -9.59
N ARG A 184 -23.18 -15.40 -8.92
CA ARG A 184 -21.85 -15.06 -9.42
C ARG A 184 -20.74 -15.45 -8.46
N LEU A 185 -19.55 -15.67 -8.99
CA LEU A 185 -18.36 -16.10 -8.24
C LEU A 185 -17.89 -14.99 -7.29
N SER A 186 -17.79 -13.75 -7.78
CA SER A 186 -17.28 -12.60 -7.03
C SER A 186 -18.43 -11.71 -6.52
N TRP A 187 -19.09 -12.13 -5.44
CA TRP A 187 -20.27 -11.46 -4.87
C TRP A 187 -19.96 -10.61 -3.64
N ARG A 188 -18.75 -10.71 -3.09
CA ARG A 188 -18.30 -9.92 -1.95
C ARG A 188 -16.83 -9.53 -2.12
N SER A 189 -16.41 -8.46 -1.47
CA SER A 189 -15.04 -7.97 -1.49
C SER A 189 -14.68 -7.42 -0.11
N ASP A 190 -13.51 -7.77 0.37
CA ASP A 190 -13.00 -7.23 1.62
C ASP A 190 -12.90 -5.71 1.55
N GLY A 191 -13.24 -5.07 2.66
CA GLY A 191 -13.29 -3.62 2.73
C GLY A 191 -14.55 -2.98 2.13
N VAL A 192 -15.38 -3.72 1.40
CA VAL A 192 -16.63 -3.24 0.81
C VAL A 192 -17.84 -3.97 1.41
N GLY A 193 -17.70 -5.27 1.67
CA GLY A 193 -18.78 -6.14 2.04
C GLY A 193 -19.37 -6.84 0.81
N GLU A 194 -20.67 -6.93 0.75
CA GLU A 194 -21.37 -7.45 -0.42
C GLU A 194 -21.26 -6.45 -1.59
N VAL A 195 -20.91 -6.96 -2.75
CA VAL A 195 -20.78 -6.17 -3.98
C VAL A 195 -22.05 -6.34 -4.80
N SER A 196 -22.78 -5.26 -5.11
CA SER A 196 -23.94 -5.30 -6.01
C SER A 196 -23.57 -5.89 -7.38
N ALA A 197 -24.56 -6.51 -8.07
CA ALA A 197 -24.34 -6.92 -9.46
C ALA A 197 -24.06 -5.69 -10.32
N GLY A 198 -23.17 -5.80 -11.30
CA GLY A 198 -22.87 -4.71 -12.21
C GLY A 198 -21.47 -4.78 -12.78
N PHE A 199 -21.18 -3.85 -13.69
CA PHE A 199 -19.94 -3.82 -14.44
C PHE A 199 -19.35 -2.43 -14.50
N THR A 200 -18.04 -2.34 -14.34
CA THR A 200 -17.30 -1.09 -14.47
C THR A 200 -17.27 -0.64 -15.93
N GLN A 201 -17.81 0.53 -16.19
CA GLN A 201 -17.87 1.16 -17.51
C GLN A 201 -17.02 2.42 -17.56
N VAL A 202 -16.66 2.83 -18.77
CA VAL A 202 -15.91 4.07 -19.02
C VAL A 202 -16.87 5.17 -19.46
N PHE A 203 -16.64 6.36 -18.91
CA PHE A 203 -17.42 7.57 -19.14
C PHE A 203 -16.52 8.72 -19.54
N VAL A 204 -17.12 9.71 -20.21
CA VAL A 204 -16.52 11.02 -20.45
C VAL A 204 -17.47 12.12 -20.00
N ILE A 205 -16.91 13.21 -19.47
CA ILE A 205 -17.67 14.39 -19.04
C ILE A 205 -16.96 15.66 -19.52
N ASP A 206 -17.74 16.71 -19.84
CA ASP A 206 -17.20 18.03 -20.14
C ASP A 206 -16.50 18.59 -18.89
N SER A 207 -15.31 19.14 -19.08
CA SER A 207 -14.44 19.58 -17.99
C SER A 207 -14.74 20.99 -17.47
N MET A 208 -15.60 21.75 -18.16
CA MET A 208 -15.94 23.13 -17.81
C MET A 208 -17.32 23.24 -17.16
N VAL A 209 -18.32 22.64 -17.80
CA VAL A 209 -19.71 22.75 -17.33
C VAL A 209 -20.20 21.53 -16.58
N GLY A 210 -19.47 20.43 -16.64
CA GLY A 210 -19.93 19.15 -16.09
C GLY A 210 -21.17 18.63 -16.84
N GLY A 211 -22.19 18.28 -16.10
CA GLY A 211 -23.45 17.78 -16.64
C GLY A 211 -23.59 16.27 -16.51
N THR A 212 -24.36 15.65 -17.42
CA THR A 212 -24.56 14.19 -17.42
C THR A 212 -23.35 13.51 -18.09
N PRO A 213 -22.64 12.59 -17.39
CA PRO A 213 -21.56 11.83 -18.00
C PRO A 213 -22.07 10.97 -19.15
N ARG A 214 -21.33 10.98 -20.27
CA ARG A 214 -21.62 10.11 -21.40
C ARG A 214 -20.90 8.79 -21.25
N GLN A 215 -21.65 7.70 -21.13
CA GLN A 215 -21.12 6.33 -21.15
C GLN A 215 -20.58 6.01 -22.54
N ILE A 216 -19.35 5.46 -22.62
CA ILE A 216 -18.70 5.11 -23.90
C ILE A 216 -18.43 3.63 -24.05
N THR A 217 -18.58 2.83 -23.00
CA THR A 217 -18.54 1.36 -23.05
C THR A 217 -19.83 0.78 -22.54
N ASN A 218 -20.15 -0.43 -22.97
CA ASN A 218 -21.37 -1.15 -22.57
C ASN A 218 -21.13 -2.66 -22.49
N GLY A 219 -22.17 -3.39 -22.10
CA GLY A 219 -22.16 -4.84 -21.98
C GLY A 219 -21.76 -5.32 -20.58
N LYS A 220 -21.85 -6.63 -20.41
CA LYS A 220 -21.56 -7.30 -19.13
C LYS A 220 -20.05 -7.59 -18.98
N TYR A 221 -19.26 -6.52 -19.05
CA TYR A 221 -17.79 -6.58 -18.99
C TYR A 221 -17.26 -5.44 -18.13
N ASN A 222 -16.21 -5.72 -17.37
CA ASN A 222 -15.45 -4.68 -16.65
C ASN A 222 -14.40 -4.07 -17.55
N HIS A 223 -14.32 -2.75 -17.57
CA HIS A 223 -13.35 -1.97 -18.32
C HIS A 223 -12.52 -1.09 -17.40
N GLY A 224 -11.24 -0.93 -17.68
CA GLY A 224 -10.33 -0.16 -16.83
C GLY A 224 -9.31 0.64 -17.60
N SER A 225 -8.56 1.45 -16.86
CA SER A 225 -7.36 2.16 -17.29
C SER A 225 -7.54 3.00 -18.57
N PRO A 226 -8.50 3.95 -18.64
CA PRO A 226 -8.69 4.76 -19.84
C PRO A 226 -7.45 5.62 -20.14
N SER A 227 -7.03 5.65 -21.41
CA SER A 227 -5.95 6.47 -21.92
C SER A 227 -6.38 7.12 -23.24
N TRP A 228 -6.16 8.44 -23.36
CA TRP A 228 -6.57 9.21 -24.52
C TRP A 228 -5.57 9.12 -25.67
N SER A 229 -6.06 9.11 -26.92
CA SER A 229 -5.23 9.43 -28.07
C SER A 229 -4.80 10.91 -28.04
N ALA A 230 -3.67 11.24 -28.66
CA ALA A 230 -3.15 12.61 -28.68
C ALA A 230 -4.11 13.63 -29.31
N ASP A 231 -4.98 13.20 -30.24
CA ASP A 231 -6.00 14.04 -30.89
C ASP A 231 -7.33 14.10 -30.13
N SER A 232 -7.43 13.49 -28.95
CA SER A 232 -8.63 13.42 -28.10
C SER A 232 -9.86 12.75 -28.74
N LYS A 233 -9.70 11.90 -29.75
CA LYS A 233 -10.83 11.27 -30.48
C LYS A 233 -11.00 9.79 -30.17
N THR A 234 -10.00 9.15 -29.60
CA THR A 234 -9.99 7.73 -29.26
C THR A 234 -9.64 7.55 -27.78
N ILE A 235 -10.27 6.60 -27.12
CA ILE A 235 -9.86 6.16 -25.78
C ILE A 235 -9.44 4.69 -25.87
N TYR A 236 -8.27 4.39 -25.30
CA TYR A 236 -7.76 3.04 -25.13
C TYR A 236 -8.09 2.56 -23.73
N ILE A 237 -8.51 1.30 -23.62
CA ILE A 237 -8.92 0.67 -22.37
C ILE A 237 -8.37 -0.76 -22.28
N SER A 238 -8.40 -1.34 -21.09
CA SER A 238 -8.21 -2.78 -20.91
C SER A 238 -9.48 -3.43 -20.36
N GLY A 239 -9.66 -4.75 -20.63
CA GLY A 239 -10.78 -5.52 -20.12
C GLY A 239 -10.86 -6.92 -20.71
N ILE A 240 -11.70 -7.78 -20.11
CA ILE A 240 -12.01 -9.11 -20.63
C ILE A 240 -13.40 -9.02 -21.29
N ARG A 241 -13.43 -8.97 -22.61
CA ARG A 241 -14.68 -8.89 -23.40
C ARG A 241 -15.00 -10.26 -24.07
N LYS A 242 -14.90 -11.32 -23.27
CA LYS A 242 -15.15 -12.72 -23.69
C LYS A 242 -16.35 -13.28 -22.91
N PRO A 243 -17.06 -14.27 -23.43
CA PRO A 243 -18.02 -15.05 -22.64
C PRO A 243 -17.33 -15.59 -21.39
N ASP A 244 -18.09 -15.71 -20.30
CA ASP A 244 -17.60 -16.26 -19.03
C ASP A 244 -16.38 -15.51 -18.44
N ALA A 245 -16.29 -14.19 -18.70
CA ALA A 245 -15.19 -13.33 -18.25
C ALA A 245 -14.89 -13.44 -16.74
N GLU A 246 -15.89 -13.79 -15.94
CA GLU A 246 -15.75 -14.00 -14.49
C GLU A 246 -14.81 -15.17 -14.14
N TYR A 247 -14.73 -16.18 -15.02
CA TYR A 247 -13.91 -17.37 -14.85
C TYR A 247 -12.58 -17.28 -15.60
N LEU A 248 -12.43 -16.28 -16.49
CA LEU A 248 -11.23 -16.05 -17.28
C LEU A 248 -10.29 -15.10 -16.52
N ARG A 249 -9.31 -15.66 -15.84
CA ARG A 249 -8.33 -14.86 -15.12
C ARG A 249 -7.13 -14.57 -15.99
N GLY A 250 -6.64 -13.30 -15.89
CA GLY A 250 -5.44 -12.91 -16.58
C GLY A 250 -5.55 -13.03 -18.11
N ASP A 251 -6.71 -12.71 -18.69
CA ASP A 251 -6.97 -12.81 -20.13
C ASP A 251 -7.57 -11.49 -20.68
N SER A 252 -7.16 -10.37 -20.08
CA SER A 252 -7.56 -9.03 -20.51
C SER A 252 -6.79 -8.59 -21.74
N GLU A 253 -7.50 -7.87 -22.61
CA GLU A 253 -6.95 -7.31 -23.83
C GLU A 253 -7.08 -5.77 -23.84
N ILE A 254 -6.33 -5.13 -24.73
CA ILE A 254 -6.42 -3.71 -24.99
C ILE A 254 -7.37 -3.44 -26.14
N TYR A 255 -8.24 -2.47 -25.97
CA TYR A 255 -9.23 -2.04 -26.96
C TYR A 255 -9.09 -0.54 -27.24
N ALA A 256 -9.35 -0.17 -28.50
CA ALA A 256 -9.51 1.22 -28.91
C ALA A 256 -11.00 1.53 -29.11
N ILE A 257 -11.47 2.67 -28.59
CA ILE A 257 -12.85 3.17 -28.69
C ILE A 257 -12.86 4.47 -29.47
N ASN A 258 -13.52 4.51 -30.62
CA ASN A 258 -13.76 5.74 -31.35
C ASN A 258 -14.90 6.53 -30.69
N LEU A 259 -14.63 7.74 -30.23
CA LEU A 259 -15.62 8.54 -29.49
C LEU A 259 -16.80 9.07 -30.32
N ALA A 260 -16.66 9.13 -31.65
CA ALA A 260 -17.74 9.58 -32.53
C ALA A 260 -18.72 8.44 -32.83
N THR A 261 -18.21 7.21 -33.07
CA THR A 261 -19.04 6.05 -33.45
C THR A 261 -19.32 5.09 -32.31
N LEU A 262 -18.51 5.13 -31.24
CA LEU A 262 -18.45 4.17 -30.13
C LEU A 262 -18.08 2.74 -30.55
N ASP A 263 -17.46 2.58 -31.72
CA ASP A 263 -16.90 1.31 -32.15
C ASP A 263 -15.73 0.92 -31.24
N ILE A 264 -15.72 -0.35 -30.80
CA ILE A 264 -14.70 -0.92 -29.93
C ILE A 264 -13.90 -1.96 -30.74
N LYS A 265 -12.61 -1.69 -30.95
CA LYS A 265 -11.69 -2.56 -31.71
C LYS A 265 -10.67 -3.18 -30.75
N PRO A 266 -10.50 -4.52 -30.73
CA PRO A 266 -9.38 -5.16 -30.02
C PRO A 266 -8.05 -4.84 -30.70
N LEU A 267 -7.02 -4.58 -29.89
CA LEU A 267 -5.66 -4.33 -30.35
C LEU A 267 -4.70 -5.46 -29.98
N THR A 268 -5.00 -6.21 -28.93
CA THR A 268 -4.20 -7.34 -28.46
C THR A 268 -5.02 -8.62 -28.43
N ASP A 269 -4.34 -9.78 -28.41
CA ASP A 269 -4.94 -11.10 -28.50
C ASP A 269 -4.04 -12.20 -27.90
N ARG A 270 -3.24 -11.82 -26.89
CA ARG A 270 -2.28 -12.73 -26.26
C ARG A 270 -2.97 -13.75 -25.36
N ASN A 271 -2.37 -14.92 -25.18
CA ASN A 271 -2.70 -15.82 -24.08
C ASN A 271 -2.03 -15.30 -22.79
N GLY A 272 -2.71 -14.45 -22.09
CA GLY A 272 -2.25 -13.72 -20.89
C GLY A 272 -2.77 -12.28 -20.89
N PRO A 273 -2.72 -11.59 -19.76
CA PRO A 273 -3.29 -10.26 -19.65
C PRO A 273 -2.46 -9.21 -20.37
N ASP A 274 -3.14 -8.30 -21.04
CA ASP A 274 -2.63 -7.01 -21.48
C ASP A 274 -3.42 -5.90 -20.79
N ASN A 275 -2.72 -5.04 -20.02
CA ASN A 275 -3.35 -4.07 -19.13
C ASN A 275 -2.66 -2.70 -19.20
N ASN A 276 -3.38 -1.69 -18.69
CA ASN A 276 -2.88 -0.35 -18.44
C ASN A 276 -2.23 0.30 -19.66
N PRO A 277 -2.97 0.46 -20.79
CA PRO A 277 -2.46 1.13 -21.98
C PRO A 277 -2.18 2.62 -21.69
N ILE A 278 -1.03 3.11 -22.11
CA ILE A 278 -0.65 4.53 -21.98
C ILE A 278 -0.10 5.02 -23.32
N VAL A 279 -0.78 6.00 -23.91
CA VAL A 279 -0.41 6.57 -25.21
C VAL A 279 0.75 7.54 -25.05
N SER A 280 1.70 7.50 -26.00
CA SER A 280 2.80 8.48 -26.06
C SER A 280 2.30 9.88 -26.40
N PRO A 281 2.95 10.95 -25.94
CA PRO A 281 2.55 12.34 -26.22
C PRO A 281 2.44 12.65 -27.72
N ASP A 282 3.28 12.05 -28.58
CA ASP A 282 3.25 12.21 -30.03
C ASP A 282 2.16 11.38 -30.75
N GLY A 283 1.42 10.56 -29.99
CA GLY A 283 0.31 9.74 -30.48
C GLY A 283 0.73 8.54 -31.35
N LYS A 284 2.00 8.15 -31.37
CA LYS A 284 2.46 7.05 -32.23
C LYS A 284 2.48 5.70 -31.54
N TRP A 285 2.68 5.66 -30.23
CA TRP A 285 2.94 4.47 -29.45
C TRP A 285 1.97 4.29 -28.31
N ILE A 286 1.75 3.03 -27.93
CA ILE A 286 1.09 2.62 -26.70
C ILE A 286 2.06 1.71 -25.95
N THR A 287 2.39 2.07 -24.68
CA THR A 287 3.00 1.13 -23.76
C THR A 287 1.90 0.48 -22.92
N TYR A 288 2.10 -0.78 -22.56
CA TYR A 288 1.19 -1.55 -21.71
C TYR A 288 1.96 -2.61 -20.95
N ILE A 289 1.35 -3.18 -19.93
CA ILE A 289 1.94 -4.27 -19.14
C ILE A 289 1.18 -5.57 -19.36
N GLY A 290 1.90 -6.67 -19.30
CA GLY A 290 1.31 -8.00 -19.48
C GLY A 290 2.35 -9.10 -19.24
N TYR A 291 1.89 -10.33 -19.40
CA TYR A 291 2.75 -11.52 -19.38
C TYR A 291 2.12 -12.65 -20.21
N ASP A 292 2.94 -13.57 -20.68
CA ASP A 292 2.42 -14.81 -21.26
C ASP A 292 2.00 -15.74 -20.13
N GLN A 293 0.76 -16.27 -20.21
CA GLN A 293 0.22 -17.17 -19.20
C GLN A 293 1.05 -18.44 -19.12
N LYS A 294 1.58 -18.71 -17.93
CA LYS A 294 2.32 -19.92 -17.57
C LYS A 294 1.66 -20.56 -16.34
N HIS A 295 2.09 -21.78 -16.01
CA HIS A 295 1.67 -22.43 -14.76
C HIS A 295 2.40 -21.85 -13.53
N TYR A 296 2.22 -20.54 -13.30
CA TYR A 296 2.73 -19.86 -12.13
C TYR A 296 1.58 -19.44 -11.22
N THR A 297 1.82 -19.45 -9.91
CA THR A 297 0.86 -18.93 -8.94
C THR A 297 0.93 -17.41 -8.83
N ASN A 298 2.05 -16.81 -9.25
CA ASN A 298 2.22 -15.38 -9.39
C ASN A 298 3.07 -15.05 -10.62
N HIS A 299 2.65 -14.05 -11.39
CA HIS A 299 3.36 -13.56 -12.57
C HIS A 299 3.83 -12.13 -12.36
N ILE A 300 5.07 -11.86 -12.75
CA ILE A 300 5.59 -10.49 -12.86
C ILE A 300 5.29 -10.01 -14.29
N SER A 301 4.56 -8.91 -14.38
CA SER A 301 4.27 -8.30 -15.69
C SER A 301 5.52 -7.65 -16.28
N SER A 302 5.66 -7.79 -17.58
CA SER A 302 6.64 -7.14 -18.44
C SER A 302 6.06 -5.88 -19.06
N ILE A 303 6.89 -5.02 -19.62
CA ILE A 303 6.49 -3.83 -20.37
C ILE A 303 6.51 -4.16 -21.86
N TYR A 304 5.42 -3.86 -22.54
CA TYR A 304 5.26 -4.02 -24.00
C TYR A 304 5.05 -2.66 -24.68
N LEU A 305 5.33 -2.65 -25.97
CA LEU A 305 5.16 -1.49 -26.85
C LEU A 305 4.44 -1.93 -28.12
N MET A 306 3.47 -1.13 -28.59
CA MET A 306 2.82 -1.28 -29.90
C MET A 306 2.54 0.09 -30.51
N ASP A 307 2.24 0.14 -31.81
CA ASP A 307 1.68 1.35 -32.41
C ASP A 307 0.20 1.51 -32.05
N THR A 308 -0.35 2.69 -32.24
CA THR A 308 -1.73 3.05 -31.85
C THR A 308 -2.83 2.30 -32.63
N ASN A 309 -2.49 1.57 -33.69
CA ASN A 309 -3.42 0.70 -34.44
C ASN A 309 -3.34 -0.77 -34.03
N GLY A 310 -2.45 -1.12 -33.09
CA GLY A 310 -2.21 -2.47 -32.61
C GLY A 310 -1.17 -3.25 -33.41
N GLY A 311 -0.41 -2.59 -34.28
CA GLY A 311 0.74 -3.16 -34.97
C GLY A 311 2.05 -3.04 -34.19
N SER A 312 3.12 -3.56 -34.75
CA SER A 312 4.50 -3.43 -34.19
C SER A 312 4.64 -3.88 -32.74
N LYS A 313 3.83 -4.86 -32.31
CA LYS A 313 3.84 -5.37 -30.91
C LYS A 313 5.20 -5.99 -30.59
N LYS A 314 5.80 -5.57 -29.48
CA LYS A 314 7.05 -6.14 -28.99
C LYS A 314 7.16 -6.12 -27.46
N LEU A 315 7.83 -7.13 -26.90
CA LEU A 315 8.35 -7.04 -25.53
C LEU A 315 9.40 -5.90 -25.49
N TRP A 316 9.19 -4.94 -24.61
CA TRP A 316 10.07 -3.77 -24.51
C TRP A 316 11.02 -3.87 -23.32
N ALA A 317 10.51 -4.30 -22.13
CA ALA A 317 11.32 -4.73 -21.01
C ALA A 317 10.69 -5.93 -20.31
N GLY A 318 11.48 -6.99 -20.15
CA GLY A 318 11.18 -8.20 -19.40
C GLY A 318 12.16 -8.42 -18.24
N GLU A 319 12.00 -9.51 -17.52
CA GLU A 319 12.90 -9.93 -16.43
C GLU A 319 13.11 -8.89 -15.34
N LEU A 320 12.00 -8.21 -14.97
CA LEU A 320 11.99 -7.23 -13.90
C LEU A 320 11.94 -7.93 -12.52
N TYR A 321 12.39 -7.25 -11.48
CA TYR A 321 12.32 -7.75 -10.11
C TYR A 321 10.88 -7.83 -9.55
N SER A 322 10.01 -6.93 -10.01
CA SER A 322 8.57 -6.91 -9.73
C SER A 322 7.79 -6.32 -10.89
N THR A 323 6.47 -6.41 -10.86
CA THR A 323 5.61 -5.75 -11.84
C THR A 323 5.84 -4.23 -11.80
N PRO A 324 6.12 -3.60 -12.96
CA PRO A 324 6.39 -2.16 -13.04
C PRO A 324 5.16 -1.34 -12.67
N GLN A 325 5.38 -0.25 -11.95
CA GLN A 325 4.35 0.64 -11.44
C GLN A 325 4.57 2.07 -11.94
N GLU A 326 3.52 2.89 -11.90
CA GLU A 326 3.57 4.33 -12.15
C GLU A 326 4.24 4.71 -13.47
N ILE A 327 3.93 3.98 -14.55
CA ILE A 327 4.53 4.19 -15.88
C ILE A 327 4.10 5.55 -16.43
N GLN A 328 5.08 6.37 -16.87
CA GLN A 328 4.87 7.67 -17.50
C GLN A 328 5.74 7.83 -18.74
N TRP A 329 5.17 8.34 -19.82
CA TRP A 329 5.98 8.72 -20.98
C TRP A 329 6.84 9.95 -20.69
N ALA A 330 8.04 9.98 -21.26
CA ALA A 330 8.80 11.20 -21.38
C ALA A 330 8.08 12.16 -22.34
N SER A 331 8.14 13.47 -22.08
CA SER A 331 7.43 14.48 -22.88
C SER A 331 7.84 14.51 -24.35
N ASP A 332 9.08 14.08 -24.67
CA ASP A 332 9.60 13.98 -26.02
C ASP A 332 9.24 12.64 -26.74
N SER A 333 8.46 11.78 -26.11
CA SER A 333 8.03 10.47 -26.58
C SER A 333 9.17 9.49 -26.92
N LYS A 334 10.41 9.74 -26.43
CA LYS A 334 11.56 8.87 -26.72
C LYS A 334 11.76 7.73 -25.73
N GLY A 335 10.90 7.63 -24.73
CA GLY A 335 10.95 6.58 -23.72
C GLY A 335 9.96 6.82 -22.61
N ILE A 336 10.05 5.98 -21.59
CA ILE A 336 9.18 6.01 -20.40
C ILE A 336 10.01 6.07 -19.12
N TYR A 337 9.36 6.49 -18.04
CA TYR A 337 9.79 6.34 -16.66
C TYR A 337 8.86 5.39 -15.93
N PHE A 338 9.38 4.59 -15.00
CA PHE A 338 8.58 3.66 -14.20
C PHE A 338 9.29 3.27 -12.91
N ALA A 339 8.54 2.79 -11.94
CA ALA A 339 9.03 2.32 -10.66
C ALA A 339 9.03 0.79 -10.60
N VAL A 340 10.03 0.21 -9.94
CA VAL A 340 10.15 -1.24 -9.68
C VAL A 340 10.53 -1.45 -8.23
N GLU A 341 9.76 -2.31 -7.53
CA GLU A 341 10.17 -2.84 -6.24
C GLU A 341 11.34 -3.79 -6.43
N GLU A 342 12.43 -3.52 -5.71
CA GLU A 342 13.69 -4.25 -5.85
C GLU A 342 14.41 -4.34 -4.51
N LYS A 343 14.56 -5.56 -3.98
CA LYS A 343 15.38 -5.85 -2.78
C LYS A 343 15.12 -4.87 -1.62
N GLY A 344 13.84 -4.71 -1.27
CA GLY A 344 13.41 -3.85 -0.17
C GLY A 344 13.37 -2.36 -0.48
N SER A 345 13.73 -1.94 -1.67
CA SER A 345 13.69 -0.55 -2.14
C SER A 345 12.72 -0.39 -3.31
N VAL A 346 12.43 0.85 -3.70
CA VAL A 346 11.79 1.18 -4.97
C VAL A 346 12.77 1.99 -5.81
N THR A 347 13.11 1.47 -6.98
CA THR A 347 14.02 2.10 -7.93
C THR A 347 13.23 2.67 -9.10
N LEU A 348 13.49 3.92 -9.46
CA LEU A 348 12.99 4.53 -10.68
C LEU A 348 13.90 4.21 -11.85
N TYR A 349 13.30 3.82 -12.98
CA TYR A 349 13.98 3.49 -14.21
C TYR A 349 13.52 4.39 -15.35
N SER A 350 14.39 4.60 -16.32
CA SER A 350 14.03 5.04 -17.67
C SER A 350 14.23 3.89 -18.66
N LEU A 351 13.35 3.81 -19.66
CA LEU A 351 13.43 2.85 -20.76
C LEU A 351 13.25 3.63 -22.07
N SER A 352 14.28 3.66 -22.90
CA SER A 352 14.26 4.35 -24.19
C SER A 352 13.64 3.50 -25.30
N LEU A 353 13.19 4.11 -26.41
CA LEU A 353 12.55 3.39 -27.53
C LEU A 353 13.44 2.31 -28.15
N ASP A 354 14.78 2.45 -28.06
CA ASP A 354 15.76 1.44 -28.50
C ASP A 354 15.96 0.30 -27.49
N GLY A 355 15.19 0.29 -26.37
CA GLY A 355 15.21 -0.77 -25.36
C GLY A 355 16.28 -0.65 -24.30
N LYS A 356 16.99 0.48 -24.21
CA LYS A 356 17.98 0.69 -23.14
C LYS A 356 17.31 1.12 -21.86
N MET A 357 17.47 0.31 -20.81
CA MET A 357 16.99 0.58 -19.46
C MET A 357 18.11 1.14 -18.60
N LYS A 358 17.81 2.16 -17.79
CA LYS A 358 18.74 2.81 -16.88
C LYS A 358 18.05 3.11 -15.55
N ALA A 359 18.69 2.69 -14.44
CA ALA A 359 18.27 3.14 -13.10
C ALA A 359 18.54 4.63 -12.92
N LEU A 360 17.55 5.37 -12.49
CA LEU A 360 17.59 6.82 -12.27
C LEU A 360 17.87 7.17 -10.82
N THR A 361 17.42 6.31 -9.88
CA THR A 361 17.64 6.48 -8.45
C THR A 361 18.56 5.39 -7.92
N GLN A 362 19.26 5.68 -6.83
CA GLN A 362 20.18 4.77 -6.19
C GLN A 362 20.07 4.89 -4.67
N GLY A 363 20.54 3.86 -3.96
CA GLY A 363 20.58 3.85 -2.51
C GLY A 363 19.33 3.21 -1.87
N VAL A 364 19.36 3.14 -0.55
CA VAL A 364 18.35 2.49 0.29
C VAL A 364 17.21 3.46 0.55
N GLN A 365 16.18 3.43 -0.27
CA GLN A 365 15.00 4.29 -0.16
C GLN A 365 13.75 3.66 -0.74
N PHE A 366 12.63 4.05 -0.22
CA PHE A 366 11.31 3.70 -0.75
C PHE A 366 10.69 4.94 -1.37
N LEU A 367 10.40 4.89 -2.68
CA LEU A 367 9.76 5.97 -3.41
C LEU A 367 8.35 5.56 -3.79
N ASN A 368 7.40 6.47 -3.60
CA ASN A 368 6.00 6.24 -3.90
C ASN A 368 5.40 7.49 -4.55
N GLY A 369 4.50 7.31 -5.50
CA GLY A 369 3.75 8.39 -6.12
C GLY A 369 4.66 9.37 -6.88
N PHE A 370 5.55 8.87 -7.77
CA PHE A 370 6.34 9.80 -8.56
C PHE A 370 5.54 10.42 -9.70
N SER A 371 5.88 11.66 -10.03
CA SER A 371 5.28 12.41 -11.15
C SER A 371 6.35 13.27 -11.83
N VAL A 372 6.36 13.28 -13.15
CA VAL A 372 7.38 13.98 -13.97
C VAL A 372 6.70 15.01 -14.86
N ALA A 373 7.21 16.25 -14.85
CA ALA A 373 6.77 17.34 -15.70
C ALA A 373 7.50 17.34 -17.07
N GLU A 374 6.97 18.12 -18.02
CA GLU A 374 7.52 18.23 -19.37
C GLU A 374 8.99 18.66 -19.42
N ASN A 375 9.43 19.49 -18.47
CA ASN A 375 10.81 19.98 -18.35
C ASN A 375 11.76 19.01 -17.61
N GLY A 376 11.31 17.76 -17.32
CA GLY A 376 12.07 16.74 -16.59
C GLY A 376 12.20 17.00 -15.08
N GLN A 377 11.46 17.95 -14.52
CA GLN A 377 11.34 18.09 -13.08
C GLN A 377 10.44 16.97 -12.56
N ALA A 378 10.86 16.29 -11.52
CA ALA A 378 10.12 15.17 -10.89
C ALA A 378 9.87 15.43 -9.42
N VAL A 379 8.84 14.80 -8.91
CA VAL A 379 8.49 14.72 -7.48
C VAL A 379 8.19 13.29 -7.10
N ALA A 380 8.42 12.95 -5.84
CA ALA A 380 8.00 11.67 -5.25
C ALA A 380 7.83 11.81 -3.74
N VAL A 381 7.16 10.87 -3.11
CA VAL A 381 7.19 10.70 -1.66
C VAL A 381 8.30 9.69 -1.32
N ARG A 382 9.33 10.16 -0.62
CA ARG A 382 10.44 9.33 -0.15
C ARG A 382 10.21 8.90 1.29
N SER A 383 10.45 7.63 1.58
CA SER A 383 10.45 7.08 2.93
C SER A 383 11.71 6.27 3.19
N SER A 384 12.07 6.13 4.47
CA SER A 384 13.16 5.28 4.95
C SER A 384 12.84 4.79 6.36
N PHE A 385 13.64 3.93 6.96
CA PHE A 385 13.40 3.40 8.31
C PHE A 385 13.08 4.45 9.39
N LYS A 386 13.56 5.68 9.21
CA LYS A 386 13.36 6.78 10.17
C LYS A 386 12.58 7.97 9.60
N GLU A 387 12.21 7.93 8.33
CA GLU A 387 11.52 9.00 7.62
C GLU A 387 10.14 8.48 7.14
N PRO A 388 9.02 8.90 7.76
CA PRO A 388 7.69 8.32 7.47
C PRO A 388 7.13 8.64 6.09
N GLY A 389 7.65 9.64 5.41
CA GLY A 389 7.23 10.05 4.09
C GLY A 389 7.40 11.53 3.91
N THR A 390 8.34 11.91 3.04
CA THR A 390 8.72 13.29 2.76
C THR A 390 8.53 13.55 1.28
N LEU A 391 7.83 14.62 0.93
CA LEU A 391 7.72 15.06 -0.47
C LEU A 391 9.07 15.63 -0.91
N VAL A 392 9.63 15.06 -1.97
CA VAL A 392 10.92 15.45 -2.54
C VAL A 392 10.79 15.86 -4.00
N ALA A 393 11.69 16.75 -4.44
CA ALA A 393 11.83 17.14 -5.84
C ALA A 393 13.24 16.83 -6.34
N PHE A 394 13.34 16.44 -7.60
CA PHE A 394 14.61 16.15 -8.26
C PHE A 394 14.50 16.31 -9.79
N LYS A 395 15.62 16.37 -10.48
CA LYS A 395 15.64 16.22 -11.94
C LYS A 395 15.62 14.73 -12.27
N VAL A 396 14.72 14.30 -13.16
CA VAL A 396 14.53 12.90 -13.49
C VAL A 396 15.82 12.22 -13.99
N ASN A 397 16.73 12.99 -14.63
CA ASN A 397 18.03 12.48 -15.06
C ASN A 397 19.10 12.44 -13.95
N ASP A 398 18.82 13.05 -12.78
CA ASP A 398 19.67 13.09 -11.58
C ASP A 398 18.83 12.76 -10.34
N GLY A 399 18.33 11.54 -10.29
CA GLY A 399 17.53 11.04 -9.18
C GLY A 399 18.31 10.79 -7.89
N THR A 400 19.61 11.09 -7.87
CA THR A 400 20.42 10.99 -6.65
C THR A 400 20.39 12.26 -5.82
N ASN A 401 20.02 13.39 -6.41
CA ASN A 401 20.00 14.70 -5.75
C ASN A 401 18.56 15.16 -5.47
N MET A 402 17.93 14.51 -4.48
CA MET A 402 16.55 14.79 -4.07
C MET A 402 16.48 15.88 -3.01
N LYS A 403 15.82 16.98 -3.33
CA LYS A 403 15.57 18.08 -2.39
C LYS A 403 14.24 17.87 -1.66
N LYS A 404 14.25 17.97 -0.33
CA LYS A 404 13.03 17.98 0.49
C LYS A 404 12.19 19.22 0.18
N ILE A 405 10.89 19.01 -0.10
CA ILE A 405 9.89 20.06 -0.27
C ILE A 405 9.05 20.19 0.99
N VAL A 406 8.45 19.08 1.44
CA VAL A 406 7.52 19.04 2.57
C VAL A 406 7.79 17.81 3.42
N ASP A 407 7.94 18.03 4.72
CA ASP A 407 7.94 17.00 5.74
C ASP A 407 6.89 17.39 6.81
N VAL A 408 5.75 16.72 6.75
CA VAL A 408 4.61 17.05 7.66
C VAL A 408 4.85 16.56 9.10
N ASN A 409 5.81 15.68 9.32
CA ASN A 409 6.15 15.14 10.63
C ASN A 409 7.42 15.72 11.25
N GLU A 410 8.08 16.68 10.60
CA GLU A 410 9.36 17.23 11.09
C GLU A 410 9.25 17.76 12.54
N GLY A 411 8.22 18.53 12.84
CA GLY A 411 7.98 19.06 14.20
C GLY A 411 7.68 17.96 15.22
N LEU A 412 6.97 16.91 14.81
CA LEU A 412 6.59 15.81 15.69
C LEU A 412 7.76 14.87 16.00
N LEU A 413 8.63 14.61 15.02
CA LEU A 413 9.65 13.56 15.09
C LEU A 413 11.08 14.09 15.29
N SER A 414 11.34 15.39 15.14
CA SER A 414 12.69 15.96 15.23
C SER A 414 13.45 15.64 16.52
N ASN A 415 12.73 15.43 17.61
CA ASN A 415 13.30 15.09 18.93
C ASN A 415 12.97 13.65 19.37
N VAL A 416 12.61 12.77 18.41
CA VAL A 416 12.32 11.36 18.68
C VAL A 416 13.52 10.50 18.34
N LYS A 417 13.98 9.71 19.33
CA LYS A 417 15.02 8.73 19.11
C LYS A 417 14.42 7.43 18.58
N MET A 418 14.85 7.04 17.39
CA MET A 418 14.43 5.82 16.70
C MET A 418 15.55 4.78 16.66
N GLY A 419 15.20 3.51 16.57
CA GLY A 419 16.14 2.43 16.42
C GLY A 419 16.85 2.45 15.07
N ASP A 420 18.10 2.02 15.07
CA ASP A 420 18.90 1.85 13.86
C ASP A 420 18.55 0.51 13.19
N ALA A 421 18.38 0.55 11.88
CA ALA A 421 18.17 -0.64 11.07
C ALA A 421 19.50 -1.20 10.55
N GLU A 422 19.63 -2.50 10.60
CA GLU A 422 20.76 -3.26 10.04
C GLU A 422 20.23 -4.22 8.99
N GLU A 423 20.66 -4.09 7.75
CA GLU A 423 20.37 -5.05 6.68
C GLU A 423 21.17 -6.33 6.90
N ILE A 424 20.52 -7.48 6.72
CA ILE A 424 21.14 -8.80 6.79
C ILE A 424 20.80 -9.61 5.54
N TRP A 425 21.80 -10.36 5.07
CA TRP A 425 21.62 -11.41 4.07
C TRP A 425 22.08 -12.73 4.67
N TYR A 426 21.25 -13.75 4.57
CA TYR A 426 21.57 -15.06 5.11
C TYR A 426 21.16 -16.19 4.16
N SER A 427 21.63 -17.40 4.42
CA SER A 427 21.26 -18.56 3.63
C SER A 427 20.19 -19.36 4.36
N SER A 428 19.13 -19.72 3.65
CA SER A 428 18.19 -20.75 4.08
C SER A 428 18.84 -22.13 4.13
N LYS A 429 18.14 -23.13 4.65
CA LYS A 429 18.63 -24.53 4.74
C LYS A 429 19.07 -25.12 3.39
N ASP A 430 18.41 -24.73 2.31
CA ASP A 430 18.72 -25.17 0.94
C ASP A 430 19.68 -24.25 0.18
N GLY A 431 20.25 -23.25 0.86
CA GLY A 431 21.22 -22.32 0.31
C GLY A 431 20.64 -21.07 -0.34
N LEU A 432 19.29 -20.94 -0.45
CA LEU A 432 18.66 -19.75 -0.97
C LEU A 432 19.07 -18.52 -0.16
N LYS A 433 19.42 -17.42 -0.83
CA LYS A 433 19.74 -16.15 -0.18
C LYS A 433 18.47 -15.37 0.13
N VAL A 434 18.32 -15.00 1.39
CA VAL A 434 17.17 -14.27 1.92
C VAL A 434 17.65 -12.93 2.49
N GLN A 435 16.93 -11.86 2.15
CA GLN A 435 17.17 -10.52 2.70
C GLN A 435 16.26 -10.29 3.89
N GLY A 436 16.78 -9.64 4.90
CA GLY A 436 16.03 -9.19 6.06
C GLY A 436 16.68 -7.98 6.72
N TRP A 437 16.04 -7.48 7.75
CA TRP A 437 16.52 -6.34 8.53
C TRP A 437 16.29 -6.58 10.01
N ILE A 438 17.15 -5.98 10.80
CA ILE A 438 17.04 -5.92 12.25
C ILE A 438 16.97 -4.46 12.66
N ILE A 439 15.85 -4.03 13.27
CA ILE A 439 15.81 -2.74 13.95
C ILE A 439 16.21 -2.97 15.40
N LYS A 440 17.28 -2.30 15.81
CA LYS A 440 17.80 -2.35 17.18
C LYS A 440 16.96 -1.51 18.12
N PRO A 441 16.94 -1.80 19.44
CA PRO A 441 16.30 -0.91 20.42
C PRO A 441 16.80 0.53 20.29
N ALA A 442 15.92 1.51 20.44
CA ALA A 442 16.27 2.93 20.31
C ALA A 442 17.39 3.33 21.30
N ASN A 443 17.44 2.68 22.47
CA ASN A 443 18.52 2.84 23.46
C ASN A 443 19.44 1.62 23.49
N PHE A 444 19.90 1.18 22.30
CA PHE A 444 20.75 0.01 22.15
C PHE A 444 22.08 0.14 22.88
N ASP A 445 22.45 -0.90 23.62
CA ASP A 445 23.73 -1.08 24.31
C ASP A 445 24.29 -2.47 23.90
N PRO A 446 25.45 -2.54 23.23
CA PRO A 446 25.98 -3.81 22.75
C PRO A 446 26.33 -4.81 23.86
N GLY A 447 26.46 -4.34 25.11
CA GLY A 447 26.72 -5.18 26.30
C GLY A 447 25.47 -5.86 26.86
N LYS A 448 24.28 -5.59 26.31
CA LYS A 448 23.01 -6.13 26.80
C LYS A 448 22.37 -7.11 25.81
N LYS A 449 21.55 -8.01 26.35
CA LYS A 449 20.65 -8.85 25.54
C LYS A 449 19.23 -8.29 25.61
N TYR A 450 18.53 -8.40 24.47
CA TYR A 450 17.20 -7.83 24.29
C TYR A 450 16.18 -8.89 23.82
N PRO A 451 14.92 -8.78 24.24
CA PRO A 451 13.85 -9.59 23.66
C PRO A 451 13.75 -9.28 22.16
N MET A 452 13.41 -10.30 21.37
CA MET A 452 13.27 -10.15 19.93
C MET A 452 11.87 -10.55 19.46
N VAL A 453 11.31 -9.78 18.54
CA VAL A 453 10.10 -10.14 17.79
C VAL A 453 10.47 -10.43 16.34
N LEU A 454 10.11 -11.62 15.86
CA LEU A 454 10.04 -11.94 14.44
C LEU A 454 8.70 -11.45 13.92
N TRP A 455 8.72 -10.50 12.98
CA TRP A 455 7.51 -10.00 12.34
C TRP A 455 7.44 -10.48 10.90
N ILE A 456 6.39 -11.28 10.59
CA ILE A 456 6.21 -11.92 9.30
C ILE A 456 5.20 -11.13 8.47
N HIS A 457 5.55 -10.75 7.22
CA HIS A 457 4.63 -10.03 6.33
C HIS A 457 3.51 -10.93 5.81
N GLY A 458 2.42 -10.28 5.41
CA GLY A 458 1.30 -10.92 4.72
C GLY A 458 1.57 -11.12 3.22
N GLY A 459 0.58 -11.51 2.51
CA GLY A 459 0.63 -11.83 1.10
C GLY A 459 0.28 -13.30 0.88
N PRO A 460 1.16 -14.15 0.36
CA PRO A 460 2.64 -14.13 0.44
C PRO A 460 3.36 -13.20 -0.53
N TRP A 461 2.74 -12.84 -1.64
CA TRP A 461 3.31 -11.97 -2.66
C TRP A 461 3.29 -10.50 -2.23
N SER A 462 4.20 -10.17 -1.38
CA SER A 462 4.44 -8.86 -0.81
C SER A 462 5.93 -8.71 -0.48
N MET A 463 6.36 -7.54 -0.07
CA MET A 463 7.73 -7.27 0.29
C MET A 463 7.79 -6.33 1.49
N TYR A 464 8.56 -6.69 2.52
CA TYR A 464 9.04 -5.69 3.45
C TYR A 464 10.09 -4.83 2.76
N SER A 465 10.04 -3.55 3.06
CA SER A 465 10.91 -2.55 2.48
C SER A 465 11.60 -1.72 3.55
N VAL A 466 12.48 -0.84 3.10
CA VAL A 466 13.15 0.15 3.94
C VAL A 466 12.27 1.33 4.34
N ALA A 467 10.98 1.32 3.98
CA ALA A 467 10.02 2.35 4.35
C ALA A 467 9.80 2.38 5.87
N PHE A 468 9.45 3.55 6.37
CA PHE A 468 9.10 3.73 7.78
C PHE A 468 7.93 2.82 8.18
N ASN A 469 8.10 2.14 9.30
CA ASN A 469 7.04 1.38 9.94
C ASN A 469 6.93 1.80 11.40
N TRP A 470 5.82 2.46 11.75
CA TRP A 470 5.59 2.95 13.11
C TRP A 470 5.64 1.82 14.14
N ALA A 471 5.03 0.66 13.85
CA ALA A 471 4.99 -0.46 14.76
C ALA A 471 6.41 -0.98 15.08
N PHE A 472 7.28 -1.10 14.08
CA PHE A 472 8.65 -1.55 14.27
C PHE A 472 9.46 -0.57 15.12
N GLN A 473 9.33 0.72 14.86
CA GLN A 473 10.01 1.76 15.64
C GLN A 473 9.43 1.86 17.07
N ASN A 474 8.14 1.59 17.24
CA ASN A 474 7.53 1.56 18.57
C ASN A 474 8.01 0.36 19.40
N PHE A 475 8.15 -0.85 18.81
CA PHE A 475 8.78 -1.99 19.48
C PHE A 475 10.25 -1.70 19.83
N SER A 476 10.98 -1.07 18.93
CA SER A 476 12.35 -0.60 19.20
C SER A 476 12.41 0.39 20.38
N ALA A 477 11.47 1.32 20.46
CA ALA A 477 11.34 2.25 21.58
C ALA A 477 11.07 1.55 22.92
N MET A 478 10.34 0.42 22.88
CA MET A 478 10.05 -0.42 24.06
C MET A 478 11.18 -1.40 24.38
N GLY A 479 12.30 -1.32 23.68
CA GLY A 479 13.50 -2.12 23.97
C GLY A 479 13.53 -3.49 23.34
N TYR A 480 12.73 -3.73 22.29
CA TYR A 480 12.79 -4.97 21.51
C TYR A 480 13.72 -4.84 20.31
N VAL A 481 14.37 -5.92 19.95
CA VAL A 481 14.93 -6.16 18.63
C VAL A 481 13.78 -6.58 17.71
N VAL A 482 13.64 -5.94 16.54
CA VAL A 482 12.62 -6.30 15.55
C VAL A 482 13.31 -6.93 14.35
N LEU A 483 13.08 -8.21 14.12
CA LEU A 483 13.53 -8.95 12.95
C LEU A 483 12.39 -9.07 11.95
N PHE A 484 12.63 -8.71 10.71
CA PHE A 484 11.72 -8.96 9.59
C PHE A 484 12.53 -9.26 8.33
N SER A 485 11.98 -10.11 7.46
CA SER A 485 12.68 -10.58 6.27
C SER A 485 11.70 -10.83 5.13
N ASN A 486 12.25 -11.01 3.93
CA ASN A 486 11.52 -11.37 2.72
C ASN A 486 11.83 -12.82 2.35
N PRO A 487 11.10 -13.81 2.92
CA PRO A 487 11.27 -15.20 2.56
C PRO A 487 10.88 -15.44 1.10
N ARG A 488 11.20 -16.63 0.55
CA ARG A 488 10.70 -17.02 -0.79
C ARG A 488 9.19 -16.81 -0.89
N GLY A 489 8.72 -16.43 -2.05
CA GLY A 489 7.34 -15.94 -2.26
C GLY A 489 7.21 -14.42 -2.23
N SER A 490 8.17 -13.69 -1.64
CA SER A 490 8.15 -12.22 -1.61
C SER A 490 8.37 -11.63 -3.00
N THR A 491 7.75 -10.46 -3.28
CA THR A 491 8.01 -9.64 -4.47
C THR A 491 9.37 -8.93 -4.37
N GLY A 492 9.84 -8.36 -5.47
CA GLY A 492 11.09 -7.57 -5.49
C GLY A 492 12.38 -8.39 -5.69
N TYR A 493 12.27 -9.70 -5.99
CA TYR A 493 13.42 -10.59 -6.17
C TYR A 493 13.36 -11.39 -7.49
N GLY A 494 12.39 -11.08 -8.36
CA GLY A 494 12.22 -11.73 -9.66
C GLY A 494 11.31 -12.95 -9.64
N GLN A 495 11.03 -13.48 -10.85
CA GLN A 495 9.99 -14.46 -11.09
C GLN A 495 10.22 -15.80 -10.36
N GLU A 496 11.45 -16.27 -10.30
CA GLU A 496 11.77 -17.55 -9.63
C GLU A 496 11.57 -17.47 -8.13
N PHE A 497 11.98 -16.35 -7.53
CA PHE A 497 11.88 -16.14 -6.08
C PHE A 497 10.40 -16.03 -5.65
N VAL A 498 9.60 -15.27 -6.39
CA VAL A 498 8.16 -15.09 -6.08
C VAL A 498 7.38 -16.40 -6.22
N ASN A 499 7.79 -17.31 -7.09
CA ASN A 499 7.23 -18.66 -7.24
C ASN A 499 7.95 -19.74 -6.42
N GLY A 500 8.92 -19.39 -5.58
CA GLY A 500 9.61 -20.32 -4.70
C GLY A 500 8.71 -21.05 -3.69
N ILE A 501 7.45 -20.62 -3.57
CA ILE A 501 6.40 -21.21 -2.73
C ILE A 501 5.30 -21.92 -3.56
N GLN A 502 5.44 -21.96 -4.88
CA GLN A 502 4.42 -22.53 -5.75
C GLN A 502 4.06 -23.96 -5.34
N TYR A 503 2.76 -24.20 -5.13
CA TYR A 503 2.20 -25.48 -4.65
C TYR A 503 2.82 -25.98 -3.31
N SER A 504 3.43 -25.08 -2.52
CA SER A 504 4.21 -25.45 -1.33
C SER A 504 4.17 -24.34 -0.24
N TYR A 505 3.00 -23.72 -0.04
CA TYR A 505 2.79 -22.65 0.94
C TYR A 505 1.75 -23.06 2.01
N PRO A 506 2.12 -23.06 3.32
CA PRO A 506 3.45 -22.96 3.92
C PRO A 506 4.39 -24.11 3.55
N GLY A 507 5.70 -23.86 3.60
CA GLY A 507 6.72 -24.86 3.28
C GLY A 507 8.13 -24.38 3.64
N LYS A 508 9.00 -24.30 2.64
CA LYS A 508 10.40 -23.86 2.85
C LYS A 508 10.54 -22.37 3.22
N ASP A 509 9.51 -21.56 3.04
CA ASP A 509 9.39 -20.21 3.56
C ASP A 509 9.49 -20.15 5.09
N PHE A 510 8.99 -21.18 5.79
CA PHE A 510 9.22 -21.36 7.23
C PHE A 510 10.72 -21.57 7.54
N ASP A 511 11.44 -22.36 6.74
CA ASP A 511 12.88 -22.56 6.92
C ASP A 511 13.66 -21.26 6.70
N ASP A 512 13.23 -20.44 5.73
CA ASP A 512 13.79 -19.11 5.49
C ASP A 512 13.67 -18.22 6.73
N LEU A 513 12.49 -18.20 7.35
CA LEU A 513 12.22 -17.41 8.57
C LEU A 513 13.06 -17.90 9.76
N MET A 514 13.15 -19.22 9.97
CA MET A 514 13.93 -19.78 11.07
C MET A 514 15.43 -19.52 10.92
N ALA A 515 15.96 -19.56 9.70
CA ALA A 515 17.35 -19.17 9.40
C ALA A 515 17.61 -17.68 9.71
N GLY A 516 16.61 -16.82 9.49
CA GLY A 516 16.67 -15.42 9.90
C GLY A 516 16.75 -15.25 11.41
N VAL A 517 15.96 -16.02 12.17
CA VAL A 517 16.02 -16.03 13.65
C VAL A 517 17.42 -16.46 14.12
N ASP A 518 17.96 -17.55 13.57
CA ASP A 518 19.31 -18.04 13.92
C ASP A 518 20.39 -16.98 13.62
N THR A 519 20.25 -16.29 12.48
CA THR A 519 21.14 -15.21 12.10
C THR A 519 21.10 -14.04 13.08
N ALA A 520 19.90 -13.66 13.52
CA ALA A 520 19.74 -12.58 14.51
C ALA A 520 20.30 -12.97 15.89
N ILE A 521 20.11 -14.21 16.34
CA ILE A 521 20.67 -14.74 17.60
C ILE A 521 22.20 -14.72 17.54
N ALA A 522 22.79 -15.12 16.41
CA ALA A 522 24.23 -15.13 16.21
C ALA A 522 24.90 -13.74 16.31
N LYS A 523 24.11 -12.62 16.22
CA LYS A 523 24.62 -11.26 16.51
C LYS A 523 25.01 -11.03 17.99
N GLY A 524 24.58 -11.91 18.91
CA GLY A 524 25.03 -11.92 20.29
C GLY A 524 24.25 -11.03 21.26
N TYR A 525 23.37 -10.13 20.76
CA TYR A 525 22.58 -9.21 21.59
C TYR A 525 21.09 -9.62 21.73
N VAL A 526 20.69 -10.78 21.20
CA VAL A 526 19.33 -11.31 21.34
C VAL A 526 19.23 -12.20 22.57
N ASP A 527 18.16 -12.03 23.36
CA ASP A 527 17.81 -12.92 24.47
C ASP A 527 16.97 -14.08 23.94
N GLU A 528 17.56 -15.25 23.83
CA GLU A 528 16.92 -16.46 23.29
C GLU A 528 15.75 -16.99 24.14
N LYS A 529 15.63 -16.57 25.41
CA LYS A 529 14.49 -16.91 26.26
C LYS A 529 13.26 -16.02 25.99
N ASN A 530 13.46 -14.91 25.30
CA ASN A 530 12.44 -13.89 25.02
C ASN A 530 12.30 -13.66 23.51
N LEU A 531 12.08 -14.74 22.76
CA LEU A 531 11.75 -14.70 21.34
C LEU A 531 10.23 -14.69 21.18
N PHE A 532 9.73 -13.79 20.36
CA PHE A 532 8.31 -13.64 20.05
C PHE A 532 8.10 -13.68 18.53
N VAL A 533 6.92 -14.10 18.08
CA VAL A 533 6.58 -14.15 16.66
C VAL A 533 5.19 -13.59 16.42
N CYS A 534 5.04 -12.79 15.38
CA CYS A 534 3.74 -12.29 14.93
C CYS A 534 3.72 -12.03 13.43
N GLY A 535 2.50 -11.99 12.90
CA GLY A 535 2.26 -11.61 11.51
C GLY A 535 0.76 -11.55 11.21
N GLY A 536 0.42 -10.88 10.13
CA GLY A 536 -0.97 -10.75 9.67
C GLY A 536 -1.19 -11.41 8.32
N SER A 537 -2.41 -11.94 8.06
CA SER A 537 -2.75 -12.55 6.78
C SER A 537 -1.85 -13.77 6.48
N GLY A 538 -1.13 -13.78 5.39
CA GLY A 538 -0.08 -14.78 5.13
C GLY A 538 0.95 -14.88 6.25
N GLY A 539 1.32 -13.75 6.88
CA GLY A 539 2.15 -13.75 8.09
C GLY A 539 1.45 -14.36 9.30
N GLY A 540 0.13 -14.25 9.39
CA GLY A 540 -0.71 -14.93 10.40
C GLY A 540 -0.75 -16.43 10.19
N LEU A 541 -0.88 -16.88 8.94
CA LEU A 541 -0.74 -18.29 8.55
C LEU A 541 0.63 -18.84 8.99
N LEU A 542 1.71 -18.13 8.61
CA LEU A 542 3.07 -18.56 8.97
C LEU A 542 3.34 -18.51 10.47
N THR A 543 2.72 -17.58 11.21
CA THR A 543 2.77 -17.56 12.68
C THR A 543 2.07 -18.78 13.28
N ALA A 544 0.86 -19.12 12.81
CA ALA A 544 0.13 -20.30 13.26
C ALA A 544 0.85 -21.60 12.86
N TRP A 545 1.44 -21.63 11.67
CA TRP A 545 2.30 -22.74 11.23
C TRP A 545 3.52 -22.89 12.14
N THR A 546 4.21 -21.79 12.45
CA THR A 546 5.40 -21.76 13.28
C THR A 546 5.14 -22.40 14.66
N VAL A 547 4.07 -22.01 15.36
CA VAL A 547 3.78 -22.54 16.69
C VAL A 547 3.37 -24.03 16.69
N GLY A 548 2.93 -24.56 15.53
CA GLY A 548 2.67 -25.98 15.32
C GLY A 548 3.92 -26.82 15.01
N HIS A 549 5.07 -26.16 14.66
CA HIS A 549 6.28 -26.83 14.18
C HIS A 549 7.53 -26.55 15.04
N THR A 550 7.48 -25.57 15.95
CA THR A 550 8.58 -25.28 16.87
C THR A 550 8.06 -24.64 18.16
N ASP A 551 8.76 -24.88 19.26
CA ASP A 551 8.49 -24.31 20.59
C ASP A 551 9.55 -23.27 21.03
N ARG A 552 10.29 -22.70 20.05
CA ARG A 552 11.35 -21.69 20.30
C ARG A 552 10.82 -20.36 20.86
N PHE A 553 9.55 -20.03 20.60
CA PHE A 553 8.99 -18.72 20.92
C PHE A 553 8.26 -18.73 22.28
N ALA A 554 8.53 -17.70 23.08
CA ALA A 554 7.89 -17.51 24.38
C ALA A 554 6.40 -17.17 24.26
N ALA A 555 6.01 -16.44 23.22
CA ALA A 555 4.62 -16.22 22.84
C ALA A 555 4.49 -15.86 21.36
N ALA A 556 3.26 -16.00 20.84
CA ALA A 556 2.93 -15.71 19.44
C ALA A 556 1.64 -14.90 19.30
N VAL A 557 1.52 -14.12 18.22
CA VAL A 557 0.28 -13.43 17.85
C VAL A 557 -0.01 -13.65 16.36
N ALA A 558 -0.99 -14.48 16.04
CA ALA A 558 -1.45 -14.68 14.67
C ALA A 558 -2.64 -13.75 14.38
N MET A 559 -2.43 -12.78 13.52
CA MET A 559 -3.44 -11.79 13.16
C MET A 559 -4.10 -12.18 11.84
N ARG A 560 -5.44 -12.20 11.81
CA ARG A 560 -6.23 -12.55 10.62
C ARG A 560 -5.59 -13.68 9.80
N PRO A 561 -5.38 -14.85 10.45
CA PRO A 561 -4.64 -15.97 9.85
C PRO A 561 -5.49 -16.78 8.88
N VAL A 562 -4.85 -17.46 7.93
CA VAL A 562 -5.40 -18.67 7.30
C VAL A 562 -5.06 -19.88 8.19
N ILE A 563 -6.04 -20.67 8.53
CA ILE A 563 -5.89 -21.79 9.49
C ILE A 563 -6.22 -23.14 8.86
N ASP A 564 -7.27 -23.19 8.09
CA ASP A 564 -7.67 -24.38 7.31
C ASP A 564 -7.87 -24.00 5.85
N TRP A 565 -7.03 -24.52 4.99
CA TRP A 565 -7.10 -24.24 3.56
C TRP A 565 -8.38 -24.75 2.90
N HIS A 566 -9.00 -25.84 3.40
CA HIS A 566 -10.26 -26.33 2.86
C HIS A 566 -11.38 -25.30 3.02
N SER A 567 -11.59 -24.82 4.24
CA SER A 567 -12.62 -23.84 4.52
C SER A 567 -12.26 -22.47 3.94
N PHE A 568 -10.98 -22.08 4.00
CA PHE A 568 -10.52 -20.79 3.54
C PHE A 568 -10.80 -20.55 2.06
N VAL A 569 -10.39 -21.45 1.16
CA VAL A 569 -10.57 -21.25 -0.30
C VAL A 569 -12.05 -21.19 -0.69
N ALA A 570 -12.94 -21.77 0.11
CA ALA A 570 -14.38 -21.77 -0.13
C ALA A 570 -15.10 -20.51 0.40
N ILE A 571 -14.53 -19.84 1.42
CA ILE A 571 -15.19 -18.72 2.10
C ILE A 571 -14.45 -17.39 2.04
N THR A 572 -13.28 -17.32 1.40
CA THR A 572 -12.58 -16.05 1.14
C THR A 572 -13.30 -15.22 0.06
N ASP A 573 -13.09 -13.92 0.05
CA ASP A 573 -13.55 -13.04 -1.03
C ASP A 573 -12.77 -13.18 -2.33
N GLY A 574 -11.57 -13.79 -2.28
CA GLY A 574 -10.66 -13.99 -3.40
C GLY A 574 -10.78 -15.40 -4.01
N PRO A 575 -11.52 -15.59 -5.11
CA PRO A 575 -11.73 -16.93 -5.70
C PRO A 575 -10.46 -17.58 -6.29
N ASN A 576 -9.35 -16.86 -6.37
CA ASN A 576 -8.09 -17.31 -6.97
C ASN A 576 -7.16 -18.07 -6.03
N TRP A 577 -7.50 -18.24 -4.77
CA TRP A 577 -6.67 -19.00 -3.84
C TRP A 577 -6.58 -20.50 -4.18
N TYR A 578 -7.52 -21.04 -4.97
CA TYR A 578 -7.42 -22.42 -5.50
C TYR A 578 -6.16 -22.64 -6.34
N ASP A 579 -5.63 -21.58 -6.98
CA ASP A 579 -4.44 -21.68 -7.84
C ASP A 579 -3.15 -21.98 -7.05
N GLN A 580 -3.21 -21.92 -5.70
CA GLN A 580 -2.12 -22.37 -4.82
C GLN A 580 -2.00 -23.91 -4.75
N PHE A 581 -2.91 -24.62 -5.36
CA PHE A 581 -3.01 -26.07 -5.32
C PHE A 581 -3.07 -26.62 -6.75
N THR A 582 -2.63 -27.86 -6.94
CA THR A 582 -2.63 -28.53 -8.25
C THR A 582 -4.00 -29.08 -8.62
N LYS A 583 -4.88 -29.27 -7.62
CA LYS A 583 -6.24 -29.79 -7.74
C LYS A 583 -7.17 -29.07 -6.77
N TYR A 584 -8.46 -29.16 -7.03
CA TYR A 584 -9.47 -28.64 -6.12
C TYR A 584 -9.62 -29.51 -4.86
N PRO A 585 -10.18 -28.98 -3.74
CA PRO A 585 -10.31 -29.75 -2.48
C PRO A 585 -11.17 -31.03 -2.60
N TRP A 586 -12.15 -31.05 -3.51
CA TRP A 586 -12.99 -32.22 -3.78
C TRP A 586 -12.32 -33.28 -4.66
N GLU A 587 -11.17 -32.97 -5.26
CA GLU A 587 -10.36 -33.89 -6.07
C GLU A 587 -9.19 -34.47 -5.24
N ASP A 588 -8.61 -33.67 -4.35
CA ASP A 588 -7.44 -34.04 -3.54
C ASP A 588 -7.42 -33.22 -2.24
N ALA A 589 -8.13 -33.71 -1.24
CA ALA A 589 -8.23 -33.06 0.06
C ALA A 589 -6.89 -33.00 0.85
N GLU A 590 -6.02 -34.00 0.62
CA GLU A 590 -4.78 -34.14 1.39
C GLU A 590 -3.82 -32.96 1.16
N GLN A 591 -3.69 -32.44 -0.06
CA GLN A 591 -2.80 -31.31 -0.33
C GLN A 591 -3.21 -30.02 0.39
N PHE A 592 -4.49 -29.89 0.78
CA PHE A 592 -4.98 -28.78 1.63
C PHE A 592 -4.69 -29.07 3.09
N ALA A 593 -4.98 -30.29 3.54
CA ALA A 593 -4.81 -30.71 4.93
C ALA A 593 -3.36 -30.57 5.43
N VAL A 594 -2.39 -31.06 4.64
CA VAL A 594 -0.96 -31.03 5.04
C VAL A 594 -0.38 -29.61 5.15
N ARG A 595 -1.07 -28.59 4.61
CA ARG A 595 -0.67 -27.19 4.68
C ARG A 595 -1.50 -26.35 5.63
N SER A 596 -2.50 -26.94 6.26
CA SER A 596 -3.40 -26.27 7.21
C SER A 596 -2.81 -26.30 8.62
N PRO A 597 -2.51 -25.13 9.24
CA PRO A 597 -2.05 -25.06 10.63
C PRO A 597 -2.94 -25.80 11.61
N LEU A 598 -4.24 -25.90 11.34
CA LEU A 598 -5.21 -26.61 12.19
C LEU A 598 -4.80 -28.06 12.45
N ASN A 599 -4.21 -28.74 11.46
CA ASN A 599 -3.80 -30.13 11.59
C ASN A 599 -2.58 -30.33 12.51
N TYR A 600 -1.89 -29.26 12.85
CA TYR A 600 -0.72 -29.26 13.74
C TYR A 600 -1.00 -28.62 15.11
N VAL A 601 -2.25 -28.24 15.39
CA VAL A 601 -2.64 -27.53 16.61
C VAL A 601 -2.34 -28.30 17.88
N ALA A 602 -2.35 -29.63 17.83
CA ALA A 602 -2.00 -30.51 18.98
C ALA A 602 -0.54 -30.31 19.43
N ASN A 603 0.36 -29.98 18.52
CA ASN A 603 1.79 -29.76 18.81
C ASN A 603 2.06 -28.42 19.50
N VAL A 604 1.14 -27.46 19.44
CA VAL A 604 1.33 -26.10 19.96
C VAL A 604 1.60 -26.13 21.47
N LYS A 605 2.73 -25.56 21.88
CA LYS A 605 3.10 -25.31 23.29
C LYS A 605 3.16 -23.82 23.59
N THR A 606 3.51 -23.02 22.59
CA THR A 606 3.65 -21.56 22.69
C THR A 606 2.31 -20.90 23.00
N PRO A 607 2.20 -20.07 24.05
CA PRO A 607 1.03 -19.22 24.28
C PRO A 607 0.72 -18.40 23.05
N THR A 608 -0.50 -18.53 22.50
CA THR A 608 -0.84 -17.96 21.20
C THR A 608 -2.08 -17.07 21.28
N MET A 609 -1.92 -15.78 21.02
CA MET A 609 -3.04 -14.86 20.84
C MET A 609 -3.45 -14.83 19.36
N LEU A 610 -4.75 -14.78 19.13
CA LEU A 610 -5.36 -14.66 17.82
C LEU A 610 -6.08 -13.32 17.73
N MET A 611 -6.06 -12.67 16.55
CA MET A 611 -6.68 -11.36 16.39
C MET A 611 -7.22 -11.18 14.97
N THR A 612 -8.53 -10.83 14.83
CA THR A 612 -9.17 -10.67 13.51
C THR A 612 -10.29 -9.65 13.57
N GLY A 613 -10.55 -8.96 12.45
CA GLY A 613 -11.71 -8.11 12.24
C GLY A 613 -12.99 -8.96 12.10
N GLU A 614 -14.09 -8.52 12.70
CA GLU A 614 -15.36 -9.28 12.62
C GLU A 614 -15.96 -9.28 11.22
N ALA A 615 -15.66 -8.24 10.42
CA ALA A 615 -16.10 -8.10 9.03
C ALA A 615 -15.03 -8.55 8.01
N ASP A 616 -13.96 -9.21 8.42
CA ASP A 616 -12.90 -9.70 7.54
C ASP A 616 -13.45 -10.74 6.57
N LEU A 617 -13.42 -10.43 5.27
CA LEU A 617 -13.87 -11.30 4.20
C LEU A 617 -12.70 -11.98 3.46
N ARG A 618 -11.48 -11.45 3.61
CA ARG A 618 -10.27 -12.01 3.01
C ARG A 618 -9.80 -13.26 3.75
N THR A 619 -9.65 -13.14 5.08
CA THR A 619 -9.42 -14.26 5.99
C THR A 619 -10.55 -14.28 7.01
N PRO A 620 -11.72 -14.83 6.65
CA PRO A 620 -12.92 -14.73 7.45
C PRO A 620 -12.70 -15.17 8.89
N ILE A 621 -13.34 -14.47 9.84
CA ILE A 621 -13.13 -14.68 11.29
C ILE A 621 -13.30 -16.13 11.73
N GLY A 622 -14.07 -16.92 10.97
CA GLY A 622 -14.20 -18.37 11.20
C GLY A 622 -12.86 -19.10 11.24
N GLN A 623 -11.89 -18.68 10.43
CA GLN A 623 -10.52 -19.23 10.46
C GLN A 623 -9.86 -19.05 11.85
N THR A 624 -10.01 -17.86 12.40
CA THR A 624 -9.51 -17.53 13.76
C THR A 624 -10.24 -18.33 14.83
N GLU A 625 -11.57 -18.47 14.72
CA GLU A 625 -12.41 -19.20 15.67
C GLU A 625 -12.12 -20.70 15.68
N GLU A 626 -11.82 -21.32 14.52
CA GLU A 626 -11.42 -22.72 14.40
C GLU A 626 -10.16 -23.00 15.25
N PHE A 627 -9.11 -22.22 15.06
CA PHE A 627 -7.85 -22.42 15.77
C PHE A 627 -7.98 -22.12 17.27
N TYR A 628 -8.68 -21.02 17.61
CA TYR A 628 -8.96 -20.68 19.01
C TYR A 628 -9.68 -21.81 19.74
N ARG A 629 -10.74 -22.37 19.15
CA ARG A 629 -11.51 -23.45 19.73
C ARG A 629 -10.68 -24.71 19.90
N ALA A 630 -9.88 -25.07 18.91
CA ALA A 630 -8.97 -26.22 18.97
C ALA A 630 -7.94 -26.05 20.09
N LEU A 631 -7.30 -24.90 20.22
CA LEU A 631 -6.36 -24.59 21.30
C LEU A 631 -7.03 -24.67 22.67
N LYS A 632 -8.27 -24.17 22.84
CA LYS A 632 -9.02 -24.24 24.10
C LYS A 632 -9.38 -25.67 24.49
N LEU A 633 -9.82 -26.49 23.52
CA LEU A 633 -10.13 -27.90 23.75
C LEU A 633 -8.90 -28.71 24.18
N LEU A 634 -7.73 -28.32 23.69
CA LEU A 634 -6.43 -28.91 24.05
C LEU A 634 -5.82 -28.28 25.31
N HIS A 635 -6.57 -27.44 26.04
CA HIS A 635 -6.11 -26.73 27.26
C HIS A 635 -4.83 -25.89 27.02
N LYS A 636 -4.60 -25.41 25.81
CA LYS A 636 -3.47 -24.53 25.49
C LYS A 636 -3.79 -23.09 25.91
N GLU A 637 -2.77 -22.33 26.34
CA GLU A 637 -2.94 -20.92 26.66
C GLU A 637 -3.18 -20.11 25.38
N THR A 638 -4.37 -19.54 25.26
CA THR A 638 -4.79 -18.75 24.11
C THR A 638 -5.77 -17.65 24.48
N LEU A 639 -5.74 -16.58 23.72
CA LEU A 639 -6.66 -15.45 23.78
C LEU A 639 -7.11 -15.12 22.35
N MET A 640 -8.36 -14.71 22.17
CA MET A 640 -8.87 -14.21 20.89
C MET A 640 -9.32 -12.76 21.06
N VAL A 641 -8.78 -11.87 20.23
CA VAL A 641 -9.18 -10.46 20.11
C VAL A 641 -10.00 -10.31 18.84
N ARG A 642 -11.22 -9.81 18.98
CA ARG A 642 -12.14 -9.53 17.88
C ARG A 642 -12.26 -8.02 17.74
N MET A 643 -12.01 -7.49 16.52
CA MET A 643 -12.15 -6.06 16.25
C MET A 643 -13.50 -5.78 15.58
N PRO A 644 -14.42 -5.11 16.28
CA PRO A 644 -15.75 -4.85 15.74
C PRO A 644 -15.70 -4.03 14.45
N ASP A 645 -16.53 -4.38 13.46
CA ASP A 645 -16.71 -3.68 12.19
C ASP A 645 -15.43 -3.54 11.33
N GLU A 646 -14.32 -4.20 11.68
CA GLU A 646 -13.09 -4.16 10.91
C GLU A 646 -13.04 -5.29 9.89
N PHE A 647 -12.60 -4.91 8.69
CA PHE A 647 -12.25 -5.80 7.59
C PHE A 647 -10.83 -6.34 7.71
N HIS A 648 -10.30 -6.93 6.67
CA HIS A 648 -8.92 -7.43 6.62
C HIS A 648 -7.88 -6.31 6.85
N GLY A 649 -8.09 -5.16 6.18
CA GLY A 649 -7.37 -3.92 6.45
C GLY A 649 -8.13 -3.07 7.46
N TRP A 650 -7.58 -2.89 8.65
CA TRP A 650 -8.26 -2.10 9.69
C TRP A 650 -8.25 -0.62 9.33
N ARG A 651 -9.41 0.01 9.48
CA ARG A 651 -9.67 1.36 8.99
C ARG A 651 -9.64 2.40 10.09
N ARG A 652 -10.03 2.01 11.32
CA ARG A 652 -10.08 2.93 12.45
C ARG A 652 -8.70 3.13 13.06
N PRO A 653 -8.18 4.36 13.17
CA PRO A 653 -6.90 4.64 13.80
C PRO A 653 -6.75 4.05 15.19
N SER A 654 -7.82 4.13 16.02
CA SER A 654 -7.83 3.54 17.36
C SER A 654 -7.64 2.02 17.33
N HIS A 655 -8.25 1.31 16.39
CA HIS A 655 -8.10 -0.15 16.26
C HIS A 655 -6.69 -0.53 15.77
N GLN A 656 -6.10 0.25 14.86
CA GLN A 656 -4.70 0.05 14.45
C GLN A 656 -3.74 0.21 15.63
N LEU A 657 -3.99 1.22 16.48
CA LEU A 657 -3.22 1.41 17.71
C LEU A 657 -3.47 0.29 18.73
N LEU A 658 -4.73 -0.12 18.93
CA LEU A 658 -5.08 -1.23 19.83
C LEU A 658 -4.42 -2.54 19.42
N GLN A 659 -4.33 -2.85 18.13
CA GLN A 659 -3.55 -4.00 17.64
C GLN A 659 -2.15 -3.98 18.25
N GLN A 660 -1.46 -2.87 18.11
CA GLN A 660 -0.10 -2.72 18.60
C GLN A 660 0.00 -2.89 20.12
N LEU A 661 -0.92 -2.27 20.85
CA LEU A 661 -0.94 -2.33 22.31
C LEU A 661 -1.24 -3.75 22.82
N TYR A 662 -2.14 -4.49 22.18
CA TYR A 662 -2.42 -5.89 22.53
C TYR A 662 -1.22 -6.81 22.24
N LEU A 663 -0.53 -6.62 21.10
CA LEU A 663 0.70 -7.36 20.82
C LEU A 663 1.73 -7.16 21.94
N MET A 664 1.99 -5.91 22.30
CA MET A 664 2.97 -5.56 23.32
C MET A 664 2.58 -6.13 24.70
N ALA A 665 1.31 -5.97 25.11
CA ALA A 665 0.81 -6.49 26.37
C ALA A 665 0.90 -8.02 26.45
N TRP A 666 0.63 -8.73 25.34
CA TRP A 666 0.75 -10.18 25.25
C TRP A 666 2.20 -10.63 25.38
N PHE A 667 3.12 -9.99 24.70
CA PHE A 667 4.55 -10.32 24.77
C PHE A 667 5.13 -9.97 26.14
N ASP A 668 4.79 -8.82 26.72
CA ASP A 668 5.24 -8.44 28.06
C ASP A 668 4.74 -9.40 29.14
N LYS A 669 3.51 -9.92 29.02
CA LYS A 669 2.96 -10.96 29.92
C LYS A 669 3.80 -12.25 29.92
N HIS A 670 4.39 -12.61 28.78
CA HIS A 670 5.15 -13.86 28.61
C HIS A 670 6.67 -13.64 28.61
N LYS A 671 7.13 -12.41 28.87
CA LYS A 671 8.55 -12.11 29.00
C LYS A 671 9.11 -12.70 30.29
N THR A 672 10.12 -13.54 30.15
CA THR A 672 10.86 -14.06 31.30
C THR A 672 11.71 -12.93 31.86
N THR A 673 11.36 -12.42 33.03
CA THR A 673 12.22 -11.48 33.77
C THR A 673 13.37 -12.26 34.38
N ASN A 674 14.61 -11.89 34.06
CA ASN A 674 15.74 -12.33 34.87
C ASN A 674 15.52 -11.74 36.28
N ASN A 675 15.16 -12.58 37.25
CA ASN A 675 15.06 -12.22 38.66
C ASN A 675 16.45 -11.82 39.19
N GLY A 676 16.80 -10.56 38.99
CA GLY A 676 18.05 -9.98 39.42
C GLY A 676 17.93 -8.46 39.49
N MET A 677 16.78 -7.94 40.01
CA MET A 677 16.57 -6.59 40.57
C MET A 677 15.09 -6.44 40.97
N ALA A 678 14.67 -7.18 42.01
CA ALA A 678 13.51 -6.78 42.79
C ALA A 678 14.00 -5.67 43.71
N GLY A 679 13.47 -4.46 43.52
CA GLY A 679 13.65 -3.38 44.49
C GLY A 679 14.21 -2.09 43.85
N GLN A 680 13.37 -1.28 43.26
CA GLN A 680 13.16 0.12 43.61
C GLN A 680 12.03 0.73 42.80
#